data_ecc2add141cd0893abc4c631406e0640
#
_entry.id   ecc2add141cd0893abc4c631406e0640
#
_cell.length_a   1.000
_cell.length_b   1.000
_cell.length_c   1.000
_cell.angle_alpha   90.00
_cell.angle_beta   90.00
_cell.angle_gamma   90.00
#
_symmetry.space_group_name_H-M   'P 1'
#
loop_
_entity.id
_entity.type
_entity.pdbx_description
1 polymer ?
#
loop_
_entity_poly.entity_id
_entity_poly.type
_entity_poly.pdbx_seq_one_letter_code
_entity_poly.pdbx_strand_id
1 'polypeptide(L)'
;MAKPYDFHILWELSYNHIFTIHPRHIILELPPVYPDTALVPFFIMYFSFFGHMISVEYIFHWKLFVCLHRKKKQKQKSNMRYVIVGGVAGGATAAARLRRIDEKAEIILFEKGQNISYANCGLPYYIGGVIKERENLFVQTPEKFGRLLNLDVRVQSEVLSIDRSDKQIRVREANGREYSEHYDKLLLSPGALPFVPPLPGVDSPGVFTLRNVEDTDAIKSYLDTHKVKRATVVGGGFIGLEMAENLHARGIAVNVIEMAPQVMAPVDFSMATIVHAHLQEKGIGLYLGKAVKSIEKRGEVLTASLDSGEKIEAELILLSIGVRPNTKLAADAQLTIGPARGIQVNEYLQTSDPDIYAIGDAIEYPHPLTGKPWTNFLAGPANRQGRIVADNMHGQTLRSYEGAIGTAIAKIFDLTVAATGLPAKALKREGLPYESVTVQPNSHAGYYPEAYPLTLKITFHPESGMLYGAQCVGIEGVDKRIDSIAQIIKRKGGIADLMQTEQAYAPPFSSAKDPVALAGYVADNIITGRMKPLHWREMKEVDPNRVTLIDARPRQAYEVEHIPGAISMPVEEIRARIGEIPHDKPIYVYCAVGMRGYFASNILRQCGFSNVRNLIGGYRLYSTITADYSSAGQPATAQLPAKDSPSSHTQVPEVDACGMSCPGPILKLKQSIDQIAVGEQLCILATDPGFARDAQAWCDTTGHNLIRQETIKGKYKVTIEKTACKEEGTCVNETPAKGKTFILFSDDLDKALATFVLANGAAAMGQPVTIFFTFWGLNAIKKPHAVKAKKDIWGKMFGMMLPKNSKGLGLSKMNMFGLGAKMMRMVMKEKHVDSLESMRKQALENGVEFIACQMSMDVMGINREELLNEVSIGGVATYMNRAEEANINLFI
;
A
#
# COMPACT_ATOMS: atom_id res chain seq x y z
N MET A 1 -29.04 22.79 55.55
CA MET A 1 -28.80 23.42 54.25
C MET A 1 -27.61 22.72 53.58
N ALA A 2 -27.87 21.71 52.83
CA ALA A 2 -26.84 21.03 52.06
C ALA A 2 -26.75 21.69 50.65
N LYS A 3 -25.54 21.96 50.20
CA LYS A 3 -25.29 22.69 48.95
C LYS A 3 -25.58 21.78 47.74
N PRO A 4 -25.99 22.34 46.59
CA PRO A 4 -26.50 21.60 45.43
C PRO A 4 -25.42 20.83 44.59
N TYR A 5 -24.26 20.58 45.14
CA TYR A 5 -23.15 19.94 44.40
C TYR A 5 -23.13 18.42 44.45
N ASP A 6 -23.87 17.79 45.34
CA ASP A 6 -23.83 16.32 45.48
C ASP A 6 -24.78 15.57 44.56
N PHE A 7 -25.57 16.25 43.76
CA PHE A 7 -26.48 15.62 42.76
C PHE A 7 -25.86 15.43 41.40
N HIS A 8 -24.76 16.08 41.06
CA HIS A 8 -24.11 15.96 39.77
C HIS A 8 -23.25 14.68 39.63
N ILE A 9 -22.72 14.15 40.73
CA ILE A 9 -21.87 12.95 40.69
C ILE A 9 -22.69 11.66 40.48
N LEU A 10 -23.97 11.66 40.84
CA LEU A 10 -24.87 10.52 40.57
C LEU A 10 -25.40 10.51 39.13
N TRP A 11 -25.29 11.64 38.39
CA TRP A 11 -25.76 11.74 37.02
C TRP A 11 -24.77 11.19 35.99
N GLU A 12 -23.48 11.23 36.27
CA GLU A 12 -22.44 10.74 35.37
C GLU A 12 -22.25 9.23 35.39
N LEU A 13 -22.83 8.50 36.33
CA LEU A 13 -22.66 7.05 36.49
C LEU A 13 -23.82 6.19 35.92
N SER A 14 -24.87 6.80 35.36
CA SER A 14 -25.99 6.05 34.79
C SER A 14 -26.33 6.51 33.37
N TYR A 15 -25.70 5.98 32.38
CA TYR A 15 -26.13 6.06 30.98
C TYR A 15 -27.48 5.31 30.83
N ASN A 16 -28.52 6.05 30.39
CA ASN A 16 -29.83 5.56 29.95
C ASN A 16 -30.90 5.18 31.00
N HIS A 17 -31.16 6.04 31.99
CA HIS A 17 -32.40 5.93 32.75
C HIS A 17 -33.13 7.28 32.78
N ILE A 18 -34.42 7.27 32.39
CA ILE A 18 -35.31 8.43 32.53
C ILE A 18 -35.94 8.37 33.92
N PHE A 19 -35.69 9.38 34.74
CA PHE A 19 -36.33 9.54 36.05
C PHE A 19 -37.41 10.60 35.95
N THR A 20 -38.64 10.22 36.28
CA THR A 20 -39.70 11.17 36.51
C THR A 20 -39.95 11.29 38.01
N ILE A 21 -39.71 12.47 38.55
CA ILE A 21 -39.94 12.74 39.98
C ILE A 21 -41.34 13.34 40.18
N HIS A 22 -42.22 12.58 40.83
CA HIS A 22 -43.48 13.09 41.31
C HIS A 22 -43.36 13.44 42.80
N PRO A 23 -44.01 14.46 43.35
CA PRO A 23 -43.74 14.97 44.71
C PRO A 23 -43.96 13.97 45.84
N ARG A 24 -44.45 12.78 45.59
CA ARG A 24 -44.73 11.74 46.62
C ARG A 24 -44.26 10.30 46.28
N HIS A 25 -43.73 10.05 45.04
CA HIS A 25 -43.36 8.69 44.66
C HIS A 25 -42.19 8.73 43.66
N ILE A 26 -41.24 7.74 43.75
CA ILE A 26 -40.21 7.45 42.74
C ILE A 26 -40.60 6.10 42.12
N ILE A 27 -40.90 6.14 40.84
CA ILE A 27 -41.16 4.94 40.03
C ILE A 27 -39.88 4.68 39.16
N LEU A 28 -39.26 3.51 39.36
CA LEU A 28 -38.19 3.02 38.52
C LEU A 28 -38.76 2.13 37.42
N GLU A 29 -38.80 2.64 36.19
CA GLU A 29 -39.10 1.81 35.02
C GLU A 29 -37.80 1.25 34.45
N LEU A 30 -37.67 -0.07 34.41
CA LEU A 30 -36.60 -0.79 33.74
C LEU A 30 -36.97 -1.06 32.28
N PRO A 31 -36.08 -0.88 31.32
CA PRO A 31 -36.37 -1.16 29.91
C PRO A 31 -36.59 -2.67 29.68
N PRO A 32 -37.42 -3.07 28.69
CA PRO A 32 -37.79 -4.46 28.44
C PRO A 32 -36.72 -5.14 27.57
N VAL A 33 -35.58 -5.54 28.14
CA VAL A 33 -34.54 -6.24 27.40
C VAL A 33 -34.09 -7.59 28.00
N TYR A 34 -34.84 -8.15 28.95
CA TYR A 34 -34.55 -9.52 29.44
C TYR A 34 -35.81 -10.38 29.57
N PRO A 35 -36.01 -11.33 28.60
CA PRO A 35 -37.21 -12.19 28.65
C PRO A 35 -37.29 -13.17 29.83
N ASP A 36 -36.22 -13.37 30.59
CA ASP A 36 -36.18 -14.38 31.68
C ASP A 36 -36.46 -13.84 33.09
N THR A 37 -36.90 -12.57 33.20
CA THR A 37 -37.24 -11.99 34.51
C THR A 37 -38.76 -11.85 34.74
N ALA A 38 -39.57 -12.66 34.09
CA ALA A 38 -41.02 -12.60 34.11
C ALA A 38 -41.69 -13.01 35.45
N LEU A 39 -40.98 -12.98 36.56
CA LEU A 39 -41.55 -13.24 37.93
C LEU A 39 -40.85 -12.40 39.00
N VAL A 40 -40.70 -11.09 38.76
CA VAL A 40 -40.37 -10.16 39.85
C VAL A 40 -41.61 -9.32 40.10
N PRO A 41 -42.28 -9.47 41.24
CA PRO A 41 -43.39 -8.58 41.60
C PRO A 41 -42.88 -7.14 41.73
N PHE A 42 -43.60 -6.21 41.13
CA PHE A 42 -43.36 -4.77 41.26
C PHE A 42 -43.26 -4.38 42.73
N PHE A 43 -42.09 -4.01 43.20
CA PHE A 43 -41.94 -3.41 44.52
C PHE A 43 -42.10 -1.89 44.36
N ILE A 44 -43.22 -1.37 44.86
CA ILE A 44 -43.44 0.06 45.10
C ILE A 44 -42.75 0.39 46.42
N MET A 45 -41.60 1.09 46.39
CA MET A 45 -41.00 1.63 47.62
C MET A 45 -41.59 2.99 47.91
N TYR A 46 -42.34 3.06 49.01
CA TYR A 46 -42.80 4.31 49.60
C TYR A 46 -41.67 4.93 50.43
N PHE A 47 -41.17 6.11 50.04
CA PHE A 47 -40.37 6.95 50.92
C PHE A 47 -41.27 7.92 51.65
N SER A 48 -41.49 7.67 52.95
CA SER A 48 -42.12 8.66 53.84
C SER A 48 -41.02 9.61 54.33
N PHE A 49 -41.20 10.90 54.09
CA PHE A 49 -40.26 11.98 54.47
C PHE A 49 -40.17 12.23 55.99
N PHE A 50 -40.75 11.38 56.81
CA PHE A 50 -40.62 11.44 58.28
C PHE A 50 -40.11 10.11 58.84
N GLY A 51 -38.84 10.12 59.11
CA GLY A 51 -38.04 9.38 60.07
C GLY A 51 -38.48 7.98 60.48
N HIS A 52 -38.27 6.99 59.62
CA HIS A 52 -38.11 5.60 60.13
C HIS A 52 -37.01 4.86 59.34
N MET A 53 -36.09 4.27 60.08
CA MET A 53 -34.98 3.47 59.56
C MET A 53 -35.53 2.31 58.70
N ILE A 54 -35.02 2.20 57.49
CA ILE A 54 -35.18 0.99 56.70
C ILE A 54 -34.41 -0.12 57.40
N SER A 55 -35.11 -1.17 57.81
CA SER A 55 -34.48 -2.28 58.55
C SER A 55 -33.46 -2.97 57.62
N VAL A 56 -32.25 -3.10 58.10
CA VAL A 56 -31.10 -3.74 57.41
C VAL A 56 -31.41 -5.21 57.07
N GLU A 57 -32.43 -5.83 57.67
CA GLU A 57 -32.84 -7.20 57.42
C GLU A 57 -33.36 -7.47 56.03
N TYR A 58 -34.09 -6.51 55.41
CA TYR A 58 -34.60 -6.73 54.02
C TYR A 58 -33.50 -6.72 52.96
N ILE A 59 -32.49 -5.91 53.16
CA ILE A 59 -31.33 -5.85 52.25
C ILE A 59 -30.48 -7.11 52.40
N PHE A 60 -30.39 -7.64 53.63
CA PHE A 60 -29.65 -8.86 53.91
C PHE A 60 -30.35 -10.10 53.32
N HIS A 61 -31.67 -10.20 53.42
CA HIS A 61 -32.44 -11.29 52.81
C HIS A 61 -32.43 -11.26 51.29
N TRP A 62 -32.45 -10.06 50.70
CA TRP A 62 -32.32 -9.92 49.21
C TRP A 62 -30.92 -10.27 48.71
N LYS A 63 -29.87 -9.81 49.39
CA LYS A 63 -28.49 -10.22 49.11
C LYS A 63 -28.28 -11.73 49.31
N LEU A 64 -28.89 -12.29 50.34
CA LEU A 64 -28.81 -13.71 50.59
C LEU A 64 -29.59 -14.53 49.55
N PHE A 65 -30.77 -14.06 49.10
CA PHE A 65 -31.56 -14.68 48.04
C PHE A 65 -30.83 -14.63 46.68
N VAL A 66 -30.22 -13.47 46.31
CA VAL A 66 -29.41 -13.33 45.09
C VAL A 66 -28.14 -14.17 45.17
N CYS A 67 -27.51 -14.26 46.37
CA CYS A 67 -26.33 -15.10 46.56
C CYS A 67 -26.69 -16.61 46.54
N LEU A 68 -27.83 -17.01 47.11
CA LEU A 68 -28.31 -18.39 47.06
C LEU A 68 -28.76 -18.82 45.65
N HIS A 69 -29.38 -17.91 44.88
CA HIS A 69 -29.70 -18.15 43.46
C HIS A 69 -28.45 -18.20 42.55
N ARG A 70 -27.46 -17.33 42.78
CA ARG A 70 -26.15 -17.46 42.15
C ARG A 70 -25.44 -18.75 42.53
N LYS A 71 -25.47 -19.15 43.83
CA LYS A 71 -24.87 -20.42 44.26
C LYS A 71 -25.61 -21.65 43.73
N LYS A 72 -26.95 -21.60 43.54
CA LYS A 72 -27.71 -22.71 42.93
C LYS A 72 -27.40 -22.83 41.41
N LYS A 73 -27.24 -21.72 40.67
CA LYS A 73 -26.79 -21.77 39.26
C LYS A 73 -25.31 -22.19 39.14
N GLN A 74 -24.47 -21.89 40.12
CA GLN A 74 -23.06 -22.35 40.13
C GLN A 74 -22.90 -23.83 40.56
N LYS A 75 -23.87 -24.42 41.30
CA LYS A 75 -23.74 -25.80 41.72
C LYS A 75 -24.04 -26.85 40.66
N GLN A 76 -24.52 -26.46 39.46
CA GLN A 76 -24.98 -27.39 38.41
C GLN A 76 -24.07 -27.43 37.17
N LYS A 77 -22.89 -26.81 37.18
CA LYS A 77 -21.90 -26.89 36.09
C LYS A 77 -20.52 -27.25 36.61
N SER A 78 -20.39 -28.45 37.20
CA SER A 78 -19.07 -29.02 37.45
C SER A 78 -18.77 -30.06 36.37
N ASN A 79 -17.64 -29.90 35.72
CA ASN A 79 -17.03 -30.85 34.81
C ASN A 79 -17.62 -30.93 33.38
N MET A 80 -17.86 -29.77 32.71
CA MET A 80 -18.06 -29.77 31.25
C MET A 80 -16.79 -30.26 30.58
N ARG A 81 -16.95 -31.21 29.66
CA ARG A 81 -15.87 -31.76 28.86
C ARG A 81 -15.91 -31.15 27.47
N TYR A 82 -14.94 -30.26 27.16
CA TYR A 82 -14.75 -29.63 25.87
C TYR A 82 -13.69 -30.39 25.11
N VAL A 83 -14.02 -30.83 23.90
CA VAL A 83 -13.10 -31.46 22.98
C VAL A 83 -12.89 -30.55 21.80
N ILE A 84 -11.62 -30.32 21.40
CA ILE A 84 -11.21 -29.42 20.32
C ILE A 84 -10.36 -30.21 19.34
N VAL A 85 -10.72 -30.18 18.05
CA VAL A 85 -9.99 -30.82 16.94
C VAL A 85 -9.32 -29.75 16.11
N GLY A 86 -7.98 -29.75 16.14
CA GLY A 86 -7.11 -28.77 15.48
C GLY A 86 -6.57 -27.72 16.44
N GLY A 87 -5.24 -27.70 16.59
CA GLY A 87 -4.51 -26.95 17.63
C GLY A 87 -3.81 -25.66 17.15
N VAL A 88 -4.17 -25.11 15.98
CA VAL A 88 -3.47 -23.91 15.48
C VAL A 88 -4.27 -22.64 15.84
N ALA A 89 -4.56 -21.74 14.93
CA ALA A 89 -5.08 -20.39 15.22
C ALA A 89 -6.42 -20.40 16.02
N GLY A 90 -7.47 -20.97 15.43
CA GLY A 90 -8.80 -20.95 16.03
C GLY A 90 -8.92 -21.83 17.27
N GLY A 91 -8.49 -23.10 17.15
CA GLY A 91 -8.62 -24.08 18.22
C GLY A 91 -7.78 -23.74 19.45
N ALA A 92 -6.53 -23.34 19.29
CA ALA A 92 -5.68 -22.89 20.40
C ALA A 92 -6.26 -21.64 21.09
N THR A 93 -6.81 -20.69 20.33
CA THR A 93 -7.47 -19.48 20.87
C THR A 93 -8.72 -19.85 21.65
N ALA A 94 -9.55 -20.79 21.15
CA ALA A 94 -10.74 -21.27 21.82
C ALA A 94 -10.39 -22.01 23.13
N ALA A 95 -9.41 -22.93 23.10
CA ALA A 95 -8.94 -23.65 24.28
C ALA A 95 -8.47 -22.70 25.38
N ALA A 96 -7.63 -21.72 25.02
CA ALA A 96 -7.15 -20.72 25.96
C ALA A 96 -8.28 -19.83 26.53
N ARG A 97 -9.30 -19.54 25.71
CA ARG A 97 -10.45 -18.75 26.17
C ARG A 97 -11.35 -19.57 27.07
N LEU A 98 -11.68 -20.81 26.73
CA LEU A 98 -12.49 -21.71 27.53
C LEU A 98 -11.91 -21.87 28.94
N ARG A 99 -10.61 -22.12 29.10
CA ARG A 99 -9.97 -22.22 30.41
C ARG A 99 -10.12 -20.93 31.22
N ARG A 100 -9.97 -19.76 30.58
CA ARG A 100 -10.12 -18.48 31.32
C ARG A 100 -11.54 -18.17 31.77
N ILE A 101 -12.56 -18.80 31.18
CA ILE A 101 -13.96 -18.62 31.57
C ILE A 101 -14.48 -19.78 32.47
N ASP A 102 -13.85 -20.95 32.38
CA ASP A 102 -14.19 -22.13 33.21
C ASP A 102 -12.91 -22.87 33.66
N GLU A 103 -12.46 -22.55 34.87
CA GLU A 103 -11.26 -23.15 35.44
C GLU A 103 -11.43 -24.65 35.80
N LYS A 104 -12.68 -25.13 35.95
CA LYS A 104 -12.99 -26.51 36.33
C LYS A 104 -13.25 -27.42 35.12
N ALA A 105 -13.44 -26.87 33.94
CA ALA A 105 -13.71 -27.64 32.74
C ALA A 105 -12.56 -28.62 32.42
N GLU A 106 -12.91 -29.76 31.91
CA GLU A 106 -11.95 -30.65 31.22
C GLU A 106 -11.85 -30.21 29.75
N ILE A 107 -10.66 -29.83 29.33
CA ILE A 107 -10.43 -29.33 27.95
C ILE A 107 -9.36 -30.19 27.31
N ILE A 108 -9.73 -30.90 26.25
CA ILE A 108 -8.86 -31.80 25.51
C ILE A 108 -8.67 -31.20 24.09
N LEU A 109 -7.42 -31.01 23.67
CA LEU A 109 -7.06 -30.51 22.36
C LEU A 109 -6.34 -31.59 21.56
N PHE A 110 -6.91 -32.00 20.45
CA PHE A 110 -6.32 -32.97 19.52
C PHE A 110 -5.69 -32.26 18.33
N GLU A 111 -4.43 -32.59 18.05
CA GLU A 111 -3.72 -32.13 16.85
C GLU A 111 -3.09 -33.33 16.14
N LYS A 112 -3.34 -33.43 14.83
CA LYS A 112 -2.78 -34.50 13.98
C LYS A 112 -1.27 -34.38 13.81
N GLY A 113 -0.78 -33.13 13.68
CA GLY A 113 0.65 -32.83 13.55
C GLY A 113 1.39 -32.90 14.90
N GLN A 114 2.69 -32.63 14.84
CA GLN A 114 3.54 -32.57 16.05
C GLN A 114 3.42 -31.23 16.78
N ASN A 115 2.95 -30.19 16.11
CA ASN A 115 3.05 -28.81 16.53
C ASN A 115 1.67 -28.16 16.66
N ILE A 116 1.49 -27.38 17.71
CA ILE A 116 0.32 -26.51 17.92
C ILE A 116 0.74 -25.05 17.85
N SER A 117 -0.23 -24.16 17.69
CA SER A 117 -0.06 -22.71 17.90
C SER A 117 1.21 -22.13 17.23
N TYR A 118 1.46 -22.47 15.98
CA TYR A 118 2.58 -21.96 15.22
C TYR A 118 2.15 -20.91 14.20
N ALA A 119 3.11 -20.10 13.75
CA ALA A 119 2.92 -18.99 12.83
C ALA A 119 2.87 -19.48 11.37
N ASN A 120 1.70 -19.91 10.87
CA ASN A 120 1.50 -20.34 9.49
C ASN A 120 2.01 -19.31 8.48
N CYS A 121 1.73 -18.02 8.72
CA CYS A 121 2.18 -16.93 7.84
C CYS A 121 3.68 -16.65 7.95
N GLY A 122 4.39 -17.26 8.92
CA GLY A 122 5.84 -17.17 9.07
C GLY A 122 6.62 -18.19 8.25
N LEU A 123 5.97 -19.22 7.74
CA LEU A 123 6.63 -20.37 7.08
C LEU A 123 7.44 -19.95 5.85
N PRO A 124 6.94 -19.14 4.90
CA PRO A 124 7.72 -18.64 3.78
C PRO A 124 8.95 -17.85 4.22
N TYR A 125 8.82 -17.01 5.24
CA TYR A 125 9.90 -16.17 5.76
C TYR A 125 11.00 -16.97 6.48
N TYR A 126 10.64 -18.12 7.08
CA TYR A 126 11.64 -19.04 7.63
C TYR A 126 12.37 -19.78 6.51
N ILE A 127 11.70 -20.21 5.46
CA ILE A 127 12.31 -20.80 4.28
C ILE A 127 13.30 -19.82 3.63
N GLY A 128 12.91 -18.54 3.52
CA GLY A 128 13.75 -17.47 2.95
C GLY A 128 14.90 -16.99 3.88
N GLY A 129 14.90 -17.41 5.16
CA GLY A 129 15.90 -17.01 6.14
C GLY A 129 15.70 -15.63 6.78
N VAL A 130 14.55 -14.99 6.57
CA VAL A 130 14.14 -13.78 7.28
C VAL A 130 13.91 -14.11 8.77
N ILE A 131 13.15 -15.17 9.04
CA ILE A 131 13.07 -15.80 10.36
C ILE A 131 14.20 -16.81 10.42
N LYS A 132 15.19 -16.56 11.26
CA LYS A 132 16.42 -17.38 11.31
C LYS A 132 16.24 -18.67 12.09
N GLU A 133 15.61 -18.56 13.25
CA GLU A 133 15.46 -19.68 14.19
C GLU A 133 14.10 -20.32 14.03
N ARG A 134 14.08 -21.65 13.86
CA ARG A 134 12.85 -22.45 13.71
C ARG A 134 11.90 -22.30 14.89
N GLU A 135 12.45 -22.17 16.08
CA GLU A 135 11.73 -22.01 17.33
C GLU A 135 10.88 -20.76 17.38
N ASN A 136 11.24 -19.71 16.63
CA ASN A 136 10.46 -18.47 16.51
C ASN A 136 9.14 -18.65 15.72
N LEU A 137 8.96 -19.79 15.07
CA LEU A 137 7.67 -20.14 14.45
C LEU A 137 6.63 -20.57 15.48
N PHE A 138 7.04 -21.02 16.68
CA PHE A 138 6.13 -21.56 17.69
C PHE A 138 5.72 -20.49 18.68
N VAL A 139 4.45 -20.11 18.63
CA VAL A 139 3.86 -19.20 19.63
C VAL A 139 3.75 -19.91 20.97
N GLN A 140 3.37 -21.20 20.96
CA GLN A 140 3.34 -22.08 22.13
C GLN A 140 3.76 -23.51 21.75
N THR A 141 4.41 -24.21 22.69
CA THR A 141 4.61 -25.66 22.55
C THR A 141 3.51 -26.43 23.29
N PRO A 142 3.23 -27.69 22.91
CA PRO A 142 2.21 -28.50 23.57
C PRO A 142 2.37 -28.55 25.11
N GLU A 143 3.59 -28.72 25.60
CA GLU A 143 3.91 -28.84 27.02
C GLU A 143 3.71 -27.52 27.77
N LYS A 144 4.17 -26.38 27.17
CA LYS A 144 3.99 -25.05 27.77
C LYS A 144 2.51 -24.68 27.81
N PHE A 145 1.79 -24.92 26.70
CA PHE A 145 0.38 -24.61 26.59
C PHE A 145 -0.47 -25.42 27.53
N GLY A 146 -0.22 -26.75 27.63
CA GLY A 146 -0.87 -27.66 28.54
C GLY A 146 -0.67 -27.26 30.01
N ARG A 147 0.59 -27.00 30.41
CA ARG A 147 0.89 -26.58 31.81
C ARG A 147 0.34 -25.21 32.16
N LEU A 148 0.49 -24.23 31.28
CA LEU A 148 0.06 -22.85 31.52
C LEU A 148 -1.46 -22.76 31.73
N LEU A 149 -2.20 -23.52 30.95
CA LEU A 149 -3.65 -23.42 30.88
C LEU A 149 -4.36 -24.69 31.42
N ASN A 150 -3.65 -25.61 32.06
CA ASN A 150 -4.20 -26.87 32.55
C ASN A 150 -5.07 -27.57 31.49
N LEU A 151 -4.51 -27.79 30.29
CA LEU A 151 -5.14 -28.44 29.14
C LEU A 151 -4.52 -29.83 28.92
N ASP A 152 -5.33 -30.77 28.47
CA ASP A 152 -4.87 -32.04 27.90
C ASP A 152 -4.60 -31.85 26.42
N VAL A 153 -3.33 -31.67 26.04
CA VAL A 153 -2.92 -31.42 24.66
C VAL A 153 -2.33 -32.69 24.08
N ARG A 154 -3.03 -33.29 23.12
CA ARG A 154 -2.65 -34.54 22.46
C ARG A 154 -2.26 -34.27 21.03
N VAL A 155 -0.97 -34.16 20.76
CA VAL A 155 -0.39 -34.04 19.43
C VAL A 155 -0.22 -35.43 18.79
N GLN A 156 0.04 -35.48 17.49
CA GLN A 156 0.14 -36.71 16.71
C GLN A 156 -1.07 -37.67 16.96
N SER A 157 -2.23 -37.07 17.14
CA SER A 157 -3.47 -37.74 17.50
C SER A 157 -4.58 -37.34 16.52
N GLU A 158 -4.82 -38.19 15.53
CA GLU A 158 -5.79 -37.94 14.46
C GLU A 158 -7.20 -38.36 14.89
N VAL A 159 -8.15 -37.45 14.86
CA VAL A 159 -9.56 -37.77 15.02
C VAL A 159 -10.09 -38.35 13.71
N LEU A 160 -10.53 -39.61 13.76
CA LEU A 160 -10.95 -40.39 12.59
C LEU A 160 -12.44 -40.28 12.29
N SER A 161 -13.28 -40.24 13.33
CA SER A 161 -14.75 -40.15 13.19
C SER A 161 -15.38 -39.51 14.41
N ILE A 162 -16.62 -39.06 14.25
CA ILE A 162 -17.48 -38.50 15.29
C ILE A 162 -18.76 -39.32 15.37
N ASP A 163 -19.03 -39.90 16.51
CA ASP A 163 -20.35 -40.46 16.85
C ASP A 163 -21.17 -39.39 17.58
N ARG A 164 -22.17 -38.85 16.89
CA ARG A 164 -23.04 -37.79 17.40
C ARG A 164 -24.05 -38.29 18.42
N SER A 165 -24.47 -39.56 18.28
CA SER A 165 -25.47 -40.18 19.18
C SER A 165 -24.88 -40.46 20.57
N ASP A 166 -23.68 -40.98 20.60
CA ASP A 166 -22.99 -41.31 21.84
C ASP A 166 -22.05 -40.15 22.31
N LYS A 167 -21.99 -39.05 21.58
CA LYS A 167 -21.10 -37.90 21.81
C LYS A 167 -19.67 -38.32 22.03
N GLN A 168 -19.13 -39.10 21.11
CA GLN A 168 -17.77 -39.64 21.15
C GLN A 168 -17.03 -39.30 19.86
N ILE A 169 -15.73 -39.13 19.98
CA ILE A 169 -14.82 -39.14 18.82
C ILE A 169 -13.94 -40.40 18.91
N ARG A 170 -13.56 -40.91 17.71
CA ARG A 170 -12.56 -41.98 17.60
C ARG A 170 -11.23 -41.37 17.22
N VAL A 171 -10.20 -41.67 17.96
CA VAL A 171 -8.86 -41.09 17.82
C VAL A 171 -7.85 -42.18 17.52
N ARG A 172 -6.88 -41.88 16.65
CA ARG A 172 -5.72 -42.70 16.34
C ARG A 172 -4.44 -41.96 16.70
N GLU A 173 -3.63 -42.53 17.56
CA GLU A 173 -2.30 -42.06 17.91
C GLU A 173 -1.26 -42.46 16.84
N ALA A 174 -0.07 -41.82 16.84
CA ALA A 174 1.02 -42.12 15.91
C ALA A 174 1.52 -43.59 15.98
N ASN A 175 1.39 -44.25 17.15
CA ASN A 175 1.74 -45.64 17.33
C ASN A 175 0.67 -46.63 16.78
N GLY A 176 -0.40 -46.11 16.16
CA GLY A 176 -1.51 -46.90 15.59
C GLY A 176 -2.61 -47.27 16.61
N ARG A 177 -2.45 -46.95 17.89
CA ARG A 177 -3.48 -47.21 18.89
C ARG A 177 -4.74 -46.36 18.63
N GLU A 178 -5.89 -47.02 18.60
CA GLU A 178 -7.19 -46.34 18.48
C GLU A 178 -7.98 -46.43 19.81
N TYR A 179 -8.68 -45.33 20.12
CA TYR A 179 -9.57 -45.24 21.28
C TYR A 179 -10.68 -44.23 21.05
N SER A 180 -11.68 -44.27 21.91
CA SER A 180 -12.78 -43.28 21.88
C SER A 180 -12.64 -42.31 23.04
N GLU A 181 -13.04 -41.07 22.80
CA GLU A 181 -13.07 -39.98 23.76
C GLU A 181 -14.43 -39.30 23.76
N HIS A 182 -15.05 -39.12 24.94
CA HIS A 182 -16.36 -38.48 25.08
C HIS A 182 -16.27 -36.98 25.13
N TYR A 183 -17.29 -36.24 24.64
CA TYR A 183 -17.43 -34.80 24.75
C TYR A 183 -18.83 -34.38 25.22
N ASP A 184 -18.93 -33.26 25.96
CA ASP A 184 -20.17 -32.52 26.13
C ASP A 184 -20.38 -31.51 25.03
N LYS A 185 -19.27 -30.82 24.59
CA LYS A 185 -19.23 -29.93 23.47
C LYS A 185 -17.97 -30.19 22.64
N LEU A 186 -18.14 -30.23 21.32
CA LEU A 186 -17.08 -30.48 20.37
C LEU A 186 -16.82 -29.24 19.51
N LEU A 187 -15.57 -28.85 19.34
CA LEU A 187 -15.15 -27.79 18.44
C LEU A 187 -14.31 -28.38 17.29
N LEU A 188 -14.72 -28.13 16.06
CA LEU A 188 -14.00 -28.48 14.84
C LEU A 188 -13.23 -27.24 14.32
N SER A 189 -11.91 -27.32 14.29
CA SER A 189 -10.99 -26.31 13.76
C SER A 189 -9.92 -26.95 12.87
N PRO A 190 -10.30 -27.85 11.91
CA PRO A 190 -9.35 -28.65 11.13
C PRO A 190 -8.64 -27.83 10.01
N GLY A 191 -9.02 -26.56 9.83
CA GLY A 191 -8.45 -25.65 8.85
C GLY A 191 -8.78 -26.02 7.39
N ALA A 192 -7.84 -25.74 6.48
CA ALA A 192 -7.94 -26.04 5.06
C ALA A 192 -6.73 -26.90 4.61
N LEU A 193 -6.88 -27.60 3.50
CA LEU A 193 -5.84 -28.40 2.86
C LEU A 193 -5.39 -27.76 1.54
N PRO A 194 -4.11 -27.83 1.15
CA PRO A 194 -3.66 -27.45 -0.18
C PRO A 194 -4.41 -28.25 -1.23
N PHE A 195 -4.78 -27.57 -2.30
CA PHE A 195 -5.34 -28.24 -3.45
C PHE A 195 -4.20 -28.76 -4.32
N VAL A 196 -4.14 -30.06 -4.50
CA VAL A 196 -3.21 -30.75 -5.41
C VAL A 196 -4.03 -31.32 -6.56
N PRO A 197 -3.82 -30.86 -7.80
CA PRO A 197 -4.54 -31.39 -8.96
C PRO A 197 -3.98 -32.77 -9.34
N PRO A 198 -4.78 -33.66 -9.93
CA PRO A 198 -4.32 -34.97 -10.39
C PRO A 198 -3.51 -34.84 -11.70
N LEU A 199 -2.32 -34.26 -11.62
CA LEU A 199 -1.43 -34.05 -12.74
C LEU A 199 -0.36 -35.15 -12.79
N PRO A 200 0.00 -35.65 -13.98
CA PRO A 200 1.13 -36.56 -14.15
C PRO A 200 2.42 -35.95 -13.56
N GLY A 201 3.09 -36.68 -12.69
CA GLY A 201 4.35 -36.28 -12.07
C GLY A 201 4.23 -35.33 -10.87
N VAL A 202 3.04 -35.06 -10.36
CA VAL A 202 2.82 -34.18 -9.21
C VAL A 202 3.47 -34.71 -7.93
N ASP A 203 3.64 -36.03 -7.80
CA ASP A 203 4.26 -36.67 -6.63
C ASP A 203 5.78 -36.87 -6.79
N SER A 204 6.39 -36.26 -7.83
CA SER A 204 7.84 -36.38 -8.07
C SER A 204 8.63 -35.71 -6.94
N PRO A 205 9.77 -36.30 -6.50
CA PRO A 205 10.65 -35.63 -5.55
C PRO A 205 11.13 -34.27 -6.07
N GLY A 206 10.99 -33.22 -5.26
CA GLY A 206 11.25 -31.83 -5.64
C GLY A 206 9.98 -31.03 -5.97
N VAL A 207 8.82 -31.70 -5.98
CA VAL A 207 7.51 -31.04 -6.03
C VAL A 207 6.95 -30.96 -4.61
N PHE A 208 6.54 -29.76 -4.19
CA PHE A 208 6.10 -29.47 -2.82
C PHE A 208 4.79 -28.71 -2.78
N THR A 209 4.11 -28.81 -1.65
CA THR A 209 3.10 -27.86 -1.17
C THR A 209 3.60 -27.21 0.12
N LEU A 210 3.00 -26.10 0.53
CA LEU A 210 3.33 -25.45 1.79
C LEU A 210 2.08 -25.21 2.62
N ARG A 211 1.95 -25.91 3.76
CA ARG A 211 0.82 -25.76 4.66
C ARG A 211 1.20 -25.72 6.14
N ASN A 212 2.15 -26.56 6.56
CA ASN A 212 2.51 -26.75 7.97
C ASN A 212 4.03 -26.69 8.18
N VAL A 213 4.47 -26.96 9.40
CA VAL A 213 5.90 -26.93 9.75
C VAL A 213 6.65 -28.07 9.08
N GLU A 214 6.04 -29.24 8.95
CA GLU A 214 6.61 -30.42 8.32
C GLU A 214 6.91 -30.17 6.84
N ASP A 215 5.99 -29.55 6.10
CA ASP A 215 6.21 -29.12 4.71
C ASP A 215 7.39 -28.12 4.63
N THR A 216 7.42 -27.18 5.57
CA THR A 216 8.48 -26.17 5.66
C THR A 216 9.84 -26.78 5.89
N ASP A 217 9.93 -27.71 6.83
CA ASP A 217 11.17 -28.45 7.13
C ASP A 217 11.63 -29.28 5.92
N ALA A 218 10.70 -29.91 5.20
CA ALA A 218 10.98 -30.66 3.98
C ALA A 218 11.52 -29.76 2.86
N ILE A 219 10.87 -28.62 2.59
CA ILE A 219 11.31 -27.65 1.59
C ILE A 219 12.69 -27.09 1.96
N LYS A 220 12.88 -26.68 3.22
CA LYS A 220 14.15 -26.11 3.68
C LYS A 220 15.27 -27.12 3.60
N SER A 221 15.05 -28.35 4.06
CA SER A 221 16.01 -29.45 3.95
C SER A 221 16.37 -29.73 2.50
N TYR A 222 15.40 -29.72 1.59
CA TYR A 222 15.65 -29.90 0.16
C TYR A 222 16.52 -28.77 -0.40
N LEU A 223 16.23 -27.52 -0.07
CA LEU A 223 17.01 -26.37 -0.50
C LEU A 223 18.44 -26.36 0.06
N ASP A 224 18.64 -26.90 1.25
CA ASP A 224 19.95 -26.92 1.92
C ASP A 224 20.81 -28.11 1.44
N THR A 225 20.19 -29.20 0.97
CA THR A 225 20.88 -30.41 0.51
C THR A 225 21.08 -30.51 -1.01
N HIS A 226 20.21 -29.87 -1.79
CA HIS A 226 20.26 -29.85 -3.25
C HIS A 226 20.73 -28.50 -3.77
N LYS A 227 21.44 -28.47 -4.89
CA LYS A 227 21.88 -27.24 -5.55
C LYS A 227 20.74 -26.65 -6.39
N VAL A 228 19.71 -26.12 -5.73
CA VAL A 228 18.59 -25.50 -6.42
C VAL A 228 19.00 -24.12 -6.94
N LYS A 229 18.98 -23.97 -8.28
CA LYS A 229 19.27 -22.70 -8.96
C LYS A 229 18.02 -22.05 -9.54
N ARG A 230 17.04 -22.87 -9.91
CA ARG A 230 15.78 -22.44 -10.53
C ARG A 230 14.62 -23.06 -9.76
N ALA A 231 13.64 -22.27 -9.44
CA ALA A 231 12.41 -22.73 -8.83
C ALA A 231 11.21 -22.25 -9.64
N THR A 232 10.16 -23.07 -9.67
CA THR A 232 8.89 -22.71 -10.29
C THR A 232 7.78 -22.74 -9.24
N VAL A 233 7.09 -21.60 -9.07
CA VAL A 233 5.92 -21.48 -8.22
C VAL A 233 4.68 -21.53 -9.09
N VAL A 234 3.84 -22.52 -8.88
CA VAL A 234 2.56 -22.69 -9.59
C VAL A 234 1.46 -22.11 -8.72
N GLY A 235 0.91 -20.97 -9.14
CA GLY A 235 -0.10 -20.18 -8.44
C GLY A 235 0.43 -18.84 -7.95
N GLY A 236 -0.16 -17.76 -8.45
CA GLY A 236 0.17 -16.36 -8.15
C GLY A 236 -0.66 -15.75 -7.01
N GLY A 237 -1.09 -16.57 -6.03
CA GLY A 237 -1.77 -16.12 -4.81
C GLY A 237 -0.80 -15.61 -3.73
N PHE A 238 -1.31 -15.33 -2.51
CA PHE A 238 -0.50 -14.86 -1.39
C PHE A 238 0.71 -15.77 -1.10
N ILE A 239 0.46 -17.03 -0.82
CA ILE A 239 1.53 -18.00 -0.48
C ILE A 239 2.54 -18.13 -1.62
N GLY A 240 2.06 -18.19 -2.87
CA GLY A 240 2.93 -18.32 -4.04
C GLY A 240 3.86 -17.14 -4.21
N LEU A 241 3.37 -15.91 -4.07
CA LEU A 241 4.19 -14.71 -4.24
C LEU A 241 5.13 -14.48 -3.04
N GLU A 242 4.70 -14.77 -1.81
CA GLU A 242 5.59 -14.77 -0.64
C GLU A 242 6.72 -15.80 -0.79
N MET A 243 6.42 -16.98 -1.31
CA MET A 243 7.44 -17.99 -1.60
C MET A 243 8.36 -17.60 -2.75
N ALA A 244 7.82 -16.97 -3.81
CA ALA A 244 8.64 -16.46 -4.91
C ALA A 244 9.65 -15.41 -4.42
N GLU A 245 9.23 -14.46 -3.58
CA GLU A 245 10.13 -13.49 -2.94
C GLU A 245 11.20 -14.18 -2.08
N ASN A 246 10.78 -15.12 -1.23
CA ASN A 246 11.70 -15.78 -0.29
C ASN A 246 12.68 -16.75 -0.95
N LEU A 247 12.30 -17.41 -2.04
CA LEU A 247 13.20 -18.22 -2.87
C LEU A 247 14.18 -17.31 -3.64
N HIS A 248 13.68 -16.20 -4.20
CA HIS A 248 14.52 -15.22 -4.87
C HIS A 248 15.56 -14.60 -3.92
N ALA A 249 15.17 -14.30 -2.67
CA ALA A 249 16.08 -13.77 -1.63
C ALA A 249 17.21 -14.75 -1.28
N ARG A 250 17.05 -16.04 -1.56
CA ARG A 250 18.11 -17.07 -1.47
C ARG A 250 19.01 -17.14 -2.72
N GLY A 251 18.79 -16.26 -3.71
CA GLY A 251 19.54 -16.24 -4.97
C GLY A 251 19.08 -17.30 -5.99
N ILE A 252 17.86 -17.79 -5.85
CA ILE A 252 17.26 -18.78 -6.77
C ILE A 252 16.49 -17.98 -7.84
N ALA A 253 16.69 -18.35 -9.11
CA ALA A 253 15.90 -17.81 -10.23
C ALA A 253 14.48 -18.39 -10.15
N VAL A 254 13.46 -17.53 -10.12
CA VAL A 254 12.09 -17.94 -9.86
C VAL A 254 11.17 -17.65 -11.04
N ASN A 255 10.38 -18.64 -11.43
CA ASN A 255 9.26 -18.49 -12.34
C ASN A 255 7.94 -18.62 -11.57
N VAL A 256 6.95 -17.81 -11.92
CA VAL A 256 5.57 -17.89 -11.40
C VAL A 256 4.65 -18.24 -12.57
N ILE A 257 3.92 -19.34 -12.46
CA ILE A 257 2.90 -19.77 -13.44
C ILE A 257 1.54 -19.56 -12.81
N GLU A 258 0.67 -18.79 -13.48
CA GLU A 258 -0.69 -18.52 -13.01
C GLU A 258 -1.69 -18.78 -14.14
N MET A 259 -2.68 -19.63 -13.88
CA MET A 259 -3.73 -19.98 -14.84
C MET A 259 -4.64 -18.81 -15.17
N ALA A 260 -4.86 -17.91 -14.23
CA ALA A 260 -5.59 -16.68 -14.45
C ALA A 260 -4.74 -15.64 -15.22
N PRO A 261 -5.36 -14.66 -15.89
CA PRO A 261 -4.61 -13.61 -16.59
C PRO A 261 -3.92 -12.62 -15.63
N GLN A 262 -3.97 -12.86 -14.31
CA GLN A 262 -3.38 -12.01 -13.29
C GLN A 262 -2.98 -12.78 -12.04
N VAL A 263 -1.94 -12.31 -11.35
CA VAL A 263 -1.66 -12.70 -9.97
C VAL A 263 -2.57 -11.96 -8.99
N MET A 264 -2.51 -12.30 -7.70
CA MET A 264 -3.26 -11.63 -6.62
C MET A 264 -4.77 -11.57 -6.89
N ALA A 265 -5.40 -12.74 -6.90
CA ALA A 265 -6.84 -12.88 -7.16
C ALA A 265 -7.75 -11.95 -6.32
N PRO A 266 -7.44 -11.50 -5.10
CA PRO A 266 -8.28 -10.56 -4.36
C PRO A 266 -8.39 -9.16 -4.97
N VAL A 267 -7.43 -8.71 -5.78
CA VAL A 267 -7.48 -7.39 -6.42
C VAL A 267 -7.97 -7.46 -7.87
N ASP A 268 -8.44 -6.35 -8.41
CA ASP A 268 -8.81 -6.22 -9.83
C ASP A 268 -7.58 -6.21 -10.74
N PHE A 269 -7.76 -6.51 -12.02
CA PHE A 269 -6.69 -6.58 -13.01
C PHE A 269 -5.84 -5.30 -13.04
N SER A 270 -6.47 -4.11 -13.02
CA SER A 270 -5.75 -2.83 -13.01
C SER A 270 -4.83 -2.62 -11.79
N MET A 271 -5.11 -3.28 -10.68
CA MET A 271 -4.25 -3.24 -9.49
C MET A 271 -3.18 -4.33 -9.55
N ALA A 272 -3.53 -5.50 -10.10
CA ALA A 272 -2.59 -6.61 -10.29
C ALA A 272 -1.47 -6.28 -11.28
N THR A 273 -1.74 -5.45 -12.30
CA THR A 273 -0.70 -5.07 -13.29
C THR A 273 0.45 -4.29 -12.67
N ILE A 274 0.21 -3.54 -11.59
CA ILE A 274 1.28 -2.89 -10.81
C ILE A 274 2.20 -3.95 -10.18
N VAL A 275 1.62 -5.06 -9.72
CA VAL A 275 2.37 -6.20 -9.17
C VAL A 275 3.12 -6.93 -10.28
N HIS A 276 2.51 -7.10 -11.45
CA HIS A 276 3.17 -7.73 -12.61
C HIS A 276 4.44 -6.97 -13.00
N ALA A 277 4.33 -5.64 -13.15
CA ALA A 277 5.47 -4.77 -13.48
C ALA A 277 6.59 -4.90 -12.42
N HIS A 278 6.21 -4.91 -11.14
CA HIS A 278 7.18 -5.05 -10.06
C HIS A 278 7.87 -6.42 -10.03
N LEU A 279 7.12 -7.51 -10.25
CA LEU A 279 7.69 -8.86 -10.34
C LEU A 279 8.70 -8.98 -11.49
N GLN A 280 8.40 -8.40 -12.66
CA GLN A 280 9.33 -8.39 -13.80
C GLN A 280 10.57 -7.54 -13.51
N GLU A 281 10.39 -6.36 -12.87
CA GLU A 281 11.51 -5.52 -12.41
C GLU A 281 12.46 -6.27 -11.47
N LYS A 282 11.91 -7.15 -10.62
CA LYS A 282 12.69 -8.04 -9.72
C LYS A 282 13.26 -9.27 -10.41
N GLY A 283 13.08 -9.42 -11.72
CA GLY A 283 13.61 -10.55 -12.48
C GLY A 283 12.84 -11.87 -12.28
N ILE A 284 11.59 -11.80 -11.83
CA ILE A 284 10.72 -12.99 -11.75
C ILE A 284 10.13 -13.28 -13.12
N GLY A 285 10.31 -14.51 -13.60
CA GLY A 285 9.66 -15.01 -14.82
C GLY A 285 8.15 -15.16 -14.58
N LEU A 286 7.32 -14.48 -15.38
CA LEU A 286 5.88 -14.43 -15.16
C LEU A 286 5.11 -15.06 -16.33
N TYR A 287 4.40 -16.17 -16.07
CA TYR A 287 3.63 -16.93 -17.05
C TYR A 287 2.14 -16.86 -16.70
N LEU A 288 1.44 -15.83 -17.22
CA LEU A 288 0.03 -15.57 -16.95
C LEU A 288 -0.89 -16.23 -18.01
N GLY A 289 -2.09 -16.63 -17.58
CA GLY A 289 -3.07 -17.29 -18.45
C GLY A 289 -2.63 -18.69 -18.91
N LYS A 290 -1.72 -19.33 -18.15
CA LYS A 290 -1.11 -20.62 -18.52
C LYS A 290 -1.26 -21.63 -17.39
N ALA A 291 -1.63 -22.86 -17.75
CA ALA A 291 -1.81 -23.96 -16.79
C ALA A 291 -0.76 -25.05 -16.98
N VAL A 292 -0.26 -25.61 -15.87
CA VAL A 292 0.60 -26.79 -15.89
C VAL A 292 -0.23 -28.03 -16.21
N LYS A 293 0.17 -28.81 -17.23
CA LYS A 293 -0.46 -30.08 -17.63
C LYS A 293 0.23 -31.31 -17.06
N SER A 294 1.55 -31.27 -16.98
CA SER A 294 2.33 -32.39 -16.46
C SER A 294 3.69 -31.90 -15.94
N ILE A 295 4.29 -32.72 -15.08
CA ILE A 295 5.62 -32.51 -14.54
C ILE A 295 6.42 -33.78 -14.88
N GLU A 296 7.56 -33.66 -15.54
CA GLU A 296 8.50 -34.75 -15.78
C GLU A 296 9.77 -34.52 -14.98
N LYS A 297 10.27 -35.57 -14.31
CA LYS A 297 11.56 -35.50 -13.64
C LYS A 297 12.62 -36.29 -14.45
N ARG A 298 13.76 -35.64 -14.75
CA ARG A 298 14.93 -36.24 -15.39
C ARG A 298 16.18 -35.88 -14.59
N GLY A 299 16.72 -36.82 -13.85
CA GLY A 299 17.79 -36.54 -12.89
C GLY A 299 17.30 -35.58 -11.80
N GLU A 300 18.00 -34.47 -11.63
CA GLU A 300 17.63 -33.41 -10.67
C GLU A 300 16.68 -32.37 -11.27
N VAL A 301 16.44 -32.36 -12.58
CA VAL A 301 15.63 -31.36 -13.25
C VAL A 301 14.17 -31.81 -13.37
N LEU A 302 13.29 -30.98 -12.96
CA LEU A 302 11.83 -31.04 -13.14
C LEU A 302 11.45 -30.16 -14.32
N THR A 303 10.64 -30.69 -15.23
CA THR A 303 10.12 -29.96 -16.40
C THR A 303 8.61 -29.83 -16.28
N ALA A 304 8.11 -28.63 -16.02
CA ALA A 304 6.67 -28.32 -16.08
C ALA A 304 6.26 -28.02 -17.52
N SER A 305 5.37 -28.84 -18.09
CA SER A 305 4.78 -28.63 -19.43
C SER A 305 3.48 -27.85 -19.31
N LEU A 306 3.37 -26.73 -20.03
CA LEU A 306 2.22 -25.84 -20.02
C LEU A 306 1.19 -26.21 -21.09
N ASP A 307 -0.02 -25.73 -20.96
CA ASP A 307 -1.09 -25.88 -21.93
C ASP A 307 -0.82 -25.13 -23.24
N SER A 308 0.00 -24.10 -23.22
CA SER A 308 0.54 -23.36 -24.36
C SER A 308 1.62 -24.11 -25.14
N GLY A 309 2.11 -25.26 -24.63
CA GLY A 309 3.18 -26.03 -25.23
C GLY A 309 4.60 -25.67 -24.74
N GLU A 310 4.72 -24.63 -23.97
CA GLU A 310 5.99 -24.20 -23.33
C GLU A 310 6.42 -25.20 -22.25
N LYS A 311 7.73 -25.33 -22.04
CA LYS A 311 8.33 -26.19 -21.03
C LYS A 311 9.22 -25.34 -20.12
N ILE A 312 8.97 -25.43 -18.82
CA ILE A 312 9.70 -24.66 -17.80
C ILE A 312 10.50 -25.66 -16.96
N GLU A 313 11.81 -25.46 -16.96
CA GLU A 313 12.72 -26.27 -16.15
C GLU A 313 13.00 -25.65 -14.81
N ALA A 314 13.03 -26.47 -13.77
CA ALA A 314 13.38 -26.10 -12.41
C ALA A 314 13.95 -27.27 -11.63
N GLU A 315 14.64 -27.03 -10.55
CA GLU A 315 15.07 -28.04 -9.59
C GLU A 315 14.10 -28.18 -8.42
N LEU A 316 13.18 -27.20 -8.27
CA LEU A 316 12.10 -27.20 -7.28
C LEU A 316 10.82 -26.66 -7.91
N ILE A 317 9.70 -27.35 -7.67
CA ILE A 317 8.37 -26.86 -8.03
C ILE A 317 7.52 -26.77 -6.76
N LEU A 318 6.93 -25.58 -6.50
CA LEU A 318 5.98 -25.36 -5.42
C LEU A 318 4.57 -25.22 -5.98
N LEU A 319 3.65 -26.06 -5.54
CA LEU A 319 2.23 -25.97 -5.87
C LEU A 319 1.50 -25.10 -4.86
N SER A 320 1.04 -23.92 -5.27
CA SER A 320 0.33 -22.93 -4.46
C SER A 320 -0.97 -22.46 -5.14
N ILE A 321 -1.73 -23.41 -5.70
CA ILE A 321 -2.93 -23.15 -6.52
C ILE A 321 -4.22 -23.06 -5.72
N GLY A 322 -4.11 -22.75 -4.44
CA GLY A 322 -5.21 -22.52 -3.50
C GLY A 322 -5.39 -23.63 -2.50
N VAL A 323 -6.38 -23.44 -1.63
CA VAL A 323 -6.73 -24.35 -0.53
C VAL A 323 -8.21 -24.69 -0.58
N ARG A 324 -8.60 -25.80 0.07
CA ARG A 324 -9.99 -26.23 0.25
C ARG A 324 -10.28 -26.44 1.71
N PRO A 325 -11.49 -26.10 2.21
CA PRO A 325 -11.90 -26.40 3.56
C PRO A 325 -11.70 -27.89 3.88
N ASN A 326 -11.15 -28.22 5.03
CA ASN A 326 -11.01 -29.59 5.49
C ASN A 326 -12.30 -30.03 6.15
N THR A 327 -13.25 -30.55 5.38
CA THR A 327 -14.60 -30.89 5.83
C THR A 327 -14.87 -32.38 5.97
N LYS A 328 -13.86 -33.23 5.66
CA LYS A 328 -14.06 -34.69 5.62
C LYS A 328 -14.66 -35.23 6.93
N LEU A 329 -14.09 -34.88 8.07
CA LEU A 329 -14.54 -35.35 9.38
C LEU A 329 -16.00 -34.93 9.67
N ALA A 330 -16.36 -33.70 9.31
CA ALA A 330 -17.72 -33.18 9.46
C ALA A 330 -18.73 -33.84 8.51
N ALA A 331 -18.33 -34.06 7.24
CA ALA A 331 -19.16 -34.72 6.24
C ALA A 331 -19.43 -36.18 6.59
N ASP A 332 -18.39 -36.93 7.01
CA ASP A 332 -18.49 -38.32 7.47
C ASP A 332 -19.43 -38.44 8.67
N ALA A 333 -19.47 -37.41 9.57
CA ALA A 333 -20.39 -37.30 10.68
C ALA A 333 -21.78 -36.76 10.29
N GLN A 334 -22.08 -36.60 8.99
CA GLN A 334 -23.35 -36.08 8.47
C GLN A 334 -23.71 -34.67 8.98
N LEU A 335 -22.71 -33.83 9.25
CA LEU A 335 -22.92 -32.41 9.48
C LEU A 335 -23.14 -31.71 8.12
N THR A 336 -23.93 -30.64 8.11
CA THR A 336 -24.23 -29.92 6.87
C THR A 336 -23.01 -29.26 6.30
N ILE A 337 -22.67 -29.61 5.07
CA ILE A 337 -21.64 -28.91 4.26
C ILE A 337 -22.36 -28.01 3.27
N GLY A 338 -22.00 -26.74 3.26
CA GLY A 338 -22.67 -25.76 2.42
C GLY A 338 -22.15 -25.70 0.99
N PRO A 339 -22.77 -24.88 0.13
CA PRO A 339 -22.44 -24.80 -1.29
C PRO A 339 -21.04 -24.22 -1.59
N ALA A 340 -20.45 -23.44 -0.67
CA ALA A 340 -19.06 -23.01 -0.77
C ALA A 340 -18.07 -24.08 -0.23
N ARG A 341 -18.56 -25.30 0.03
CA ARG A 341 -17.82 -26.48 0.48
C ARG A 341 -17.22 -26.38 1.89
N GLY A 342 -17.66 -25.42 2.70
CA GLY A 342 -17.32 -25.29 4.11
C GLY A 342 -18.34 -26.00 5.03
N ILE A 343 -17.96 -26.25 6.28
CA ILE A 343 -18.90 -26.67 7.32
C ILE A 343 -19.85 -25.50 7.57
N GLN A 344 -21.14 -25.70 7.32
CA GLN A 344 -22.12 -24.65 7.51
C GLN A 344 -22.32 -24.36 9.00
N VAL A 345 -22.22 -23.10 9.39
CA VAL A 345 -22.46 -22.65 10.76
C VAL A 345 -23.48 -21.52 10.81
N ASN A 346 -24.18 -21.43 11.96
CA ASN A 346 -25.04 -20.29 12.25
C ASN A 346 -24.22 -19.09 12.80
N GLU A 347 -24.89 -18.01 13.16
CA GLU A 347 -24.28 -16.81 13.73
C GLU A 347 -23.53 -17.04 15.06
N TYR A 348 -23.84 -18.13 15.76
CA TYR A 348 -23.18 -18.55 17.00
C TYR A 348 -22.04 -19.54 16.79
N LEU A 349 -21.67 -19.80 15.52
CA LEU A 349 -20.65 -20.78 15.11
C LEU A 349 -21.00 -22.23 15.42
N GLN A 350 -22.31 -22.53 15.64
CA GLN A 350 -22.83 -23.90 15.76
C GLN A 350 -23.04 -24.50 14.37
N THR A 351 -22.75 -25.78 14.24
CA THR A 351 -23.07 -26.61 13.07
C THR A 351 -24.56 -27.00 13.05
N SER A 352 -24.93 -27.93 12.18
CA SER A 352 -26.26 -28.56 12.21
C SER A 352 -26.53 -29.39 13.47
N ASP A 353 -25.51 -29.61 14.30
CA ASP A 353 -25.64 -30.26 15.61
C ASP A 353 -25.42 -29.21 16.73
N PRO A 354 -26.32 -29.11 17.71
CA PRO A 354 -26.25 -28.07 18.75
C PRO A 354 -25.10 -28.26 19.75
N ASP A 355 -24.45 -29.41 19.76
CA ASP A 355 -23.32 -29.71 20.64
C ASP A 355 -21.98 -29.65 19.88
N ILE A 356 -22.01 -29.42 18.55
CA ILE A 356 -20.83 -29.34 17.69
C ILE A 356 -20.72 -27.94 17.08
N TYR A 357 -19.58 -27.33 17.27
CA TYR A 357 -19.21 -26.02 16.74
C TYR A 357 -18.09 -26.15 15.71
N ALA A 358 -17.97 -25.19 14.82
CA ALA A 358 -16.85 -25.15 13.86
C ALA A 358 -16.35 -23.72 13.63
N ILE A 359 -15.03 -23.58 13.40
CA ILE A 359 -14.38 -22.29 13.17
C ILE A 359 -13.19 -22.40 12.20
N GLY A 360 -12.66 -21.25 11.79
CA GLY A 360 -11.47 -21.10 10.95
C GLY A 360 -11.74 -21.37 9.49
N ASP A 361 -10.71 -21.82 8.79
CA ASP A 361 -10.74 -22.02 7.34
C ASP A 361 -11.71 -23.14 6.88
N ALA A 362 -12.19 -23.94 7.82
CA ALA A 362 -13.10 -25.06 7.52
C ALA A 362 -14.56 -24.66 7.36
N ILE A 363 -14.96 -23.47 7.80
CA ILE A 363 -16.36 -23.08 7.88
C ILE A 363 -16.86 -22.29 6.69
N GLU A 364 -18.18 -22.35 6.49
CA GLU A 364 -18.96 -21.55 5.59
C GLU A 364 -20.01 -20.75 6.34
N TYR A 365 -20.11 -19.47 6.02
CA TYR A 365 -21.11 -18.55 6.57
C TYR A 365 -21.54 -17.52 5.53
N PRO A 366 -22.66 -16.80 5.73
CA PRO A 366 -23.08 -15.75 4.80
C PRO A 366 -22.08 -14.60 4.73
N HIS A 367 -21.69 -14.21 3.51
CA HIS A 367 -20.81 -13.04 3.32
C HIS A 367 -21.54 -11.76 3.76
N PRO A 368 -20.95 -10.89 4.61
CA PRO A 368 -21.65 -9.74 5.19
C PRO A 368 -22.25 -8.74 4.20
N LEU A 369 -21.69 -8.64 2.99
CA LEU A 369 -22.13 -7.68 1.97
C LEU A 369 -23.13 -8.28 0.97
N THR A 370 -23.05 -9.59 0.69
CA THR A 370 -23.89 -10.24 -0.34
C THR A 370 -24.92 -11.20 0.22
N GLY A 371 -24.77 -11.62 1.48
CA GLY A 371 -25.58 -12.68 2.08
C GLY A 371 -25.33 -14.08 1.48
N LYS A 372 -24.48 -14.21 0.45
CA LYS A 372 -24.21 -15.49 -0.20
C LYS A 372 -23.22 -16.34 0.61
N PRO A 373 -23.33 -17.69 0.50
CA PRO A 373 -22.39 -18.60 1.15
C PRO A 373 -20.93 -18.30 0.79
N TRP A 374 -20.07 -18.24 1.80
CA TRP A 374 -18.67 -17.83 1.61
C TRP A 374 -17.74 -18.49 2.62
N THR A 375 -16.51 -18.75 2.19
CA THR A 375 -15.37 -19.25 2.99
C THR A 375 -14.27 -18.21 3.01
N ASN A 376 -13.54 -18.10 4.14
CA ASN A 376 -12.47 -17.13 4.31
C ASN A 376 -11.26 -17.74 5.01
N PHE A 377 -10.13 -17.80 4.33
CA PHE A 377 -8.90 -18.47 4.77
C PHE A 377 -7.90 -17.49 5.40
N LEU A 378 -8.30 -16.82 6.48
CA LEU A 378 -7.49 -15.80 7.16
C LEU A 378 -7.41 -16.05 8.68
N ALA A 379 -6.22 -15.93 9.23
CA ALA A 379 -5.96 -16.15 10.65
C ALA A 379 -6.66 -15.16 11.58
N GLY A 380 -6.81 -13.89 11.18
CA GLY A 380 -7.50 -12.87 11.97
C GLY A 380 -8.97 -13.22 12.29
N PRO A 381 -9.80 -13.55 11.30
CA PRO A 381 -11.14 -14.10 11.52
C PRO A 381 -11.15 -15.36 12.36
N ALA A 382 -10.27 -16.35 12.12
CA ALA A 382 -10.19 -17.58 12.88
C ALA A 382 -9.94 -17.33 14.38
N ASN A 383 -9.06 -16.39 14.72
CA ASN A 383 -8.80 -15.99 16.11
C ASN A 383 -10.02 -15.31 16.76
N ARG A 384 -10.72 -14.41 16.05
CA ARG A 384 -11.97 -13.81 16.56
C ARG A 384 -13.05 -14.86 16.79
N GLN A 385 -13.22 -15.80 15.86
CA GLN A 385 -14.14 -16.93 15.98
C GLN A 385 -13.78 -17.81 17.17
N GLY A 386 -12.50 -18.10 17.41
CA GLY A 386 -12.02 -18.86 18.56
C GLY A 386 -12.45 -18.25 19.90
N ARG A 387 -12.40 -16.91 20.01
CA ARG A 387 -12.89 -16.21 21.20
C ARG A 387 -14.41 -16.27 21.33
N ILE A 388 -15.14 -16.03 20.24
CA ILE A 388 -16.61 -16.03 20.22
C ILE A 388 -17.16 -17.42 20.51
N VAL A 389 -16.63 -18.45 19.84
CA VAL A 389 -17.10 -19.83 20.00
C VAL A 389 -16.90 -20.36 21.41
N ALA A 390 -15.81 -19.99 22.08
CA ALA A 390 -15.58 -20.38 23.46
C ALA A 390 -16.66 -19.81 24.43
N ASP A 391 -17.01 -18.53 24.26
CA ASP A 391 -18.08 -17.89 24.99
C ASP A 391 -19.44 -18.62 24.74
N ASN A 392 -19.72 -18.98 23.47
CA ASN A 392 -20.92 -19.66 23.03
C ASN A 392 -20.99 -21.13 23.53
N MET A 393 -19.91 -21.88 23.45
CA MET A 393 -19.81 -23.25 23.95
C MET A 393 -20.06 -23.31 25.48
N HIS A 394 -19.53 -22.32 26.21
CA HIS A 394 -19.75 -22.21 27.64
C HIS A 394 -21.22 -21.82 27.97
N GLY A 395 -21.91 -21.10 27.11
CA GLY A 395 -23.33 -20.82 27.15
C GLY A 395 -23.77 -19.78 28.18
N GLN A 396 -22.87 -19.09 28.88
CA GLN A 396 -23.23 -18.00 29.79
C GLN A 396 -23.48 -16.67 29.08
N THR A 397 -22.79 -16.43 27.95
CA THR A 397 -22.94 -15.22 27.15
C THR A 397 -22.88 -15.60 25.68
N LEU A 398 -23.99 -15.50 24.97
CA LEU A 398 -24.03 -15.73 23.53
C LEU A 398 -23.53 -14.50 22.79
N ARG A 399 -22.68 -14.74 21.79
CA ARG A 399 -22.11 -13.71 20.92
C ARG A 399 -22.28 -14.12 19.47
N SER A 400 -22.88 -13.25 18.67
CA SER A 400 -22.97 -13.48 17.24
C SER A 400 -21.63 -13.16 16.55
N TYR A 401 -21.31 -13.92 15.53
CA TYR A 401 -20.23 -13.67 14.59
C TYR A 401 -20.76 -12.98 13.35
N GLU A 402 -20.43 -11.70 13.17
CA GLU A 402 -20.93 -10.87 12.06
C GLU A 402 -20.28 -11.19 10.71
N GLY A 403 -19.44 -12.21 10.65
CA GLY A 403 -18.66 -12.53 9.46
C GLY A 403 -17.41 -11.65 9.27
N ALA A 404 -16.66 -11.97 8.24
CA ALA A 404 -15.51 -11.20 7.78
C ALA A 404 -15.71 -10.78 6.32
N ILE A 405 -15.14 -9.65 5.92
CA ILE A 405 -15.25 -9.08 4.56
C ILE A 405 -14.01 -9.34 3.70
N GLY A 406 -13.09 -10.20 4.15
CA GLY A 406 -11.91 -10.59 3.38
C GLY A 406 -10.79 -9.55 3.37
N THR A 407 -10.59 -8.82 4.48
CA THR A 407 -9.47 -7.88 4.59
C THR A 407 -8.16 -8.65 4.65
N ALA A 408 -7.32 -8.46 3.61
CA ALA A 408 -6.08 -9.18 3.42
C ALA A 408 -4.97 -8.26 2.94
N ILE A 409 -3.72 -8.59 3.29
CA ILE A 409 -2.53 -7.83 2.93
C ILE A 409 -1.38 -8.80 2.66
N ALA A 410 -0.52 -8.47 1.70
CA ALA A 410 0.73 -9.17 1.43
C ALA A 410 1.85 -8.18 1.13
N LYS A 411 3.06 -8.55 1.51
CA LYS A 411 4.30 -7.93 1.06
C LYS A 411 4.83 -8.75 -0.13
N ILE A 412 5.18 -8.05 -1.21
CA ILE A 412 5.75 -8.65 -2.43
C ILE A 412 7.00 -7.85 -2.77
N PHE A 413 8.16 -8.30 -2.34
CA PHE A 413 9.41 -7.54 -2.32
C PHE A 413 9.25 -6.21 -1.56
N ASP A 414 9.39 -5.08 -2.22
CA ASP A 414 9.23 -3.76 -1.60
C ASP A 414 7.78 -3.26 -1.67
N LEU A 415 6.93 -3.95 -2.43
CA LEU A 415 5.55 -3.55 -2.65
C LEU A 415 4.62 -4.18 -1.63
N THR A 416 3.68 -3.41 -1.12
CA THR A 416 2.57 -3.88 -0.28
C THR A 416 1.27 -3.86 -1.09
N VAL A 417 0.53 -4.97 -1.05
CA VAL A 417 -0.76 -5.14 -1.72
C VAL A 417 -1.81 -5.51 -0.70
N ALA A 418 -2.87 -4.74 -0.61
CA ALA A 418 -3.97 -5.03 0.32
C ALA A 418 -5.33 -4.84 -0.34
N ALA A 419 -6.32 -5.60 0.15
CA ALA A 419 -7.70 -5.52 -0.31
C ALA A 419 -8.68 -5.78 0.83
N THR A 420 -9.88 -5.23 0.70
CA THR A 420 -11.00 -5.46 1.63
C THR A 420 -12.32 -5.40 0.88
N GLY A 421 -13.30 -6.19 1.27
CA GLY A 421 -14.62 -6.23 0.64
C GLY A 421 -14.60 -6.81 -0.78
N LEU A 422 -15.43 -6.28 -1.65
CA LEU A 422 -15.69 -6.83 -3.00
C LEU A 422 -14.95 -6.02 -4.07
N PRO A 423 -14.03 -6.65 -4.85
CA PRO A 423 -13.46 -6.03 -6.04
C PRO A 423 -14.50 -5.92 -7.17
N ALA A 424 -14.27 -5.02 -8.12
CA ALA A 424 -15.18 -4.78 -9.25
C ALA A 424 -15.52 -6.05 -10.05
N LYS A 425 -14.54 -6.96 -10.21
CA LYS A 425 -14.78 -8.25 -10.88
C LYS A 425 -15.77 -9.16 -10.14
N ALA A 426 -15.76 -9.11 -8.80
CA ALA A 426 -16.74 -9.85 -8.00
C ALA A 426 -18.13 -9.23 -8.13
N LEU A 427 -18.23 -7.90 -8.03
CA LEU A 427 -19.50 -7.17 -8.21
C LEU A 427 -20.11 -7.43 -9.58
N LYS A 428 -19.29 -7.42 -10.64
CA LYS A 428 -19.73 -7.77 -12.00
C LYS A 428 -20.25 -9.19 -12.08
N ARG A 429 -19.55 -10.17 -11.47
CA ARG A 429 -19.99 -11.58 -11.44
C ARG A 429 -21.30 -11.75 -10.69
N GLU A 430 -21.48 -11.00 -9.60
CA GLU A 430 -22.70 -11.04 -8.77
C GLU A 430 -23.87 -10.25 -9.37
N GLY A 431 -23.65 -9.50 -10.45
CA GLY A 431 -24.68 -8.65 -11.09
C GLY A 431 -25.06 -7.42 -10.27
N LEU A 432 -24.20 -7.00 -9.33
CA LEU A 432 -24.44 -5.83 -8.49
C LEU A 432 -24.04 -4.54 -9.21
N PRO A 433 -24.87 -3.49 -9.19
CA PRO A 433 -24.50 -2.20 -9.76
C PRO A 433 -23.35 -1.60 -8.97
N TYR A 434 -22.32 -1.16 -9.66
CA TYR A 434 -21.16 -0.55 -9.02
C TYR A 434 -20.51 0.51 -9.89
N GLU A 435 -19.83 1.42 -9.22
CA GLU A 435 -18.86 2.34 -9.78
C GLU A 435 -17.52 2.18 -9.06
N SER A 436 -16.44 2.65 -9.68
CA SER A 436 -15.12 2.58 -9.08
C SER A 436 -14.26 3.80 -9.37
N VAL A 437 -13.46 4.16 -8.38
CA VAL A 437 -12.49 5.25 -8.45
C VAL A 437 -11.12 4.72 -8.14
N THR A 438 -10.12 5.21 -8.87
CA THR A 438 -8.71 4.97 -8.56
C THR A 438 -7.98 6.29 -8.45
N VAL A 439 -7.31 6.51 -7.32
CA VAL A 439 -6.48 7.67 -7.03
C VAL A 439 -5.04 7.25 -6.78
N GLN A 440 -4.08 8.13 -7.11
CA GLN A 440 -2.65 7.86 -6.97
C GLN A 440 -1.95 9.01 -6.23
N PRO A 441 -2.27 9.26 -4.97
CA PRO A 441 -1.52 10.19 -4.12
C PRO A 441 -0.22 9.54 -3.61
N ASN A 442 0.57 10.32 -2.87
CA ASN A 442 1.70 9.79 -2.13
C ASN A 442 1.27 9.19 -0.78
N SER A 443 2.12 8.33 -0.21
CA SER A 443 1.94 7.70 1.10
C SER A 443 1.82 8.73 2.23
N HIS A 444 2.54 9.84 2.11
CA HIS A 444 2.53 10.98 3.03
C HIS A 444 2.80 12.30 2.27
N ALA A 445 3.02 13.40 2.98
CA ALA A 445 3.21 14.72 2.39
C ALA A 445 4.41 14.74 1.43
N GLY A 446 4.17 15.09 0.16
CA GLY A 446 5.19 15.00 -0.91
C GLY A 446 6.38 15.95 -0.75
N TYR A 447 6.31 16.92 0.19
CA TYR A 447 7.43 17.78 0.55
C TYR A 447 8.30 17.18 1.68
N TYR A 448 7.87 16.05 2.26
CA TYR A 448 8.65 15.29 3.23
C TYR A 448 9.38 14.16 2.51
N PRO A 449 10.66 13.88 2.86
CA PRO A 449 11.44 12.83 2.20
C PRO A 449 10.77 11.45 2.21
N GLU A 450 11.06 10.65 1.20
CA GLU A 450 10.59 9.26 1.07
C GLU A 450 9.06 9.11 0.89
N ALA A 451 8.42 10.13 0.32
CA ALA A 451 7.01 10.03 -0.08
C ALA A 451 6.84 9.17 -1.34
N TYR A 452 6.39 7.94 -1.17
CA TYR A 452 6.18 6.99 -2.26
C TYR A 452 4.77 7.07 -2.84
N PRO A 453 4.60 6.88 -4.16
CA PRO A 453 3.28 6.76 -4.78
C PRO A 453 2.48 5.59 -4.18
N LEU A 454 1.20 5.82 -3.97
CA LEU A 454 0.24 4.84 -3.50
C LEU A 454 -0.97 4.84 -4.44
N THR A 455 -1.37 3.66 -4.91
CA THR A 455 -2.56 3.51 -5.75
C THR A 455 -3.69 2.93 -4.92
N LEU A 456 -4.75 3.71 -4.74
CA LEU A 456 -5.96 3.30 -3.99
C LEU A 456 -7.16 3.26 -4.93
N LYS A 457 -7.80 2.10 -5.00
CA LYS A 457 -9.05 1.89 -5.73
C LYS A 457 -10.17 1.54 -4.75
N ILE A 458 -11.31 2.19 -4.91
CA ILE A 458 -12.55 1.87 -4.17
C ILE A 458 -13.66 1.44 -5.13
N THR A 459 -14.59 0.63 -4.64
CA THR A 459 -15.83 0.24 -5.32
C THR A 459 -17.02 0.59 -4.46
N PHE A 460 -18.08 1.12 -5.05
CA PHE A 460 -19.26 1.61 -4.35
C PHE A 460 -20.53 1.51 -5.21
N HIS A 461 -21.69 1.58 -4.57
CA HIS A 461 -22.97 1.65 -5.26
C HIS A 461 -23.15 3.03 -5.92
N PRO A 462 -23.48 3.12 -7.22
CA PRO A 462 -23.45 4.37 -7.99
C PRO A 462 -24.45 5.43 -7.50
N GLU A 463 -25.58 5.04 -6.93
CA GLU A 463 -26.61 5.97 -6.46
C GLU A 463 -26.51 6.24 -4.95
N SER A 464 -26.42 5.19 -4.11
CA SER A 464 -26.41 5.35 -2.65
C SER A 464 -25.03 5.72 -2.09
N GLY A 465 -23.96 5.50 -2.85
CA GLY A 465 -22.60 5.70 -2.39
C GLY A 465 -22.11 4.66 -1.36
N MET A 466 -22.87 3.61 -1.06
CA MET A 466 -22.49 2.56 -0.13
C MET A 466 -21.20 1.86 -0.61
N LEU A 467 -20.23 1.72 0.26
CA LEU A 467 -18.95 1.08 -0.07
C LEU A 467 -19.08 -0.44 -0.18
N TYR A 468 -18.52 -0.99 -1.23
CA TYR A 468 -18.40 -2.43 -1.43
C TYR A 468 -17.00 -2.96 -1.15
N GLY A 469 -15.96 -2.24 -1.51
CA GLY A 469 -14.60 -2.69 -1.33
C GLY A 469 -13.54 -1.63 -1.60
N ALA A 470 -12.31 -1.99 -1.24
CA ALA A 470 -11.13 -1.19 -1.53
C ALA A 470 -9.91 -2.07 -1.80
N GLN A 471 -8.99 -1.56 -2.60
CA GLN A 471 -7.73 -2.20 -2.95
C GLN A 471 -6.64 -1.12 -2.93
N CYS A 472 -5.51 -1.43 -2.34
CA CYS A 472 -4.41 -0.48 -2.24
C CYS A 472 -3.09 -1.17 -2.56
N VAL A 473 -2.26 -0.51 -3.38
CA VAL A 473 -0.92 -0.98 -3.76
C VAL A 473 0.05 0.18 -3.62
N GLY A 474 1.16 -0.07 -2.94
CA GLY A 474 2.20 0.93 -2.71
C GLY A 474 3.33 0.37 -1.85
N ILE A 475 4.33 1.19 -1.56
CA ILE A 475 5.47 0.80 -0.71
C ILE A 475 5.09 0.98 0.75
N GLU A 476 4.49 2.12 1.12
CA GLU A 476 4.16 2.48 2.50
C GLU A 476 2.72 2.96 2.67
N GLY A 477 2.19 2.79 3.89
CA GLY A 477 0.89 3.32 4.31
C GLY A 477 -0.33 2.65 3.67
N VAL A 478 -0.16 1.49 3.03
CA VAL A 478 -1.22 0.69 2.42
C VAL A 478 -2.14 0.09 3.50
N ASP A 479 -1.55 -0.48 4.55
CA ASP A 479 -2.20 -1.10 5.69
C ASP A 479 -3.18 -0.13 6.38
N LYS A 480 -2.69 1.04 6.75
CA LYS A 480 -3.46 2.09 7.41
C LYS A 480 -4.73 2.46 6.64
N ARG A 481 -4.63 2.57 5.31
CA ARG A 481 -5.77 2.98 4.46
C ARG A 481 -6.79 1.86 4.31
N ILE A 482 -6.32 0.66 4.08
CA ILE A 482 -7.22 -0.50 3.97
C ILE A 482 -7.92 -0.79 5.29
N ASP A 483 -7.23 -0.71 6.42
CA ASP A 483 -7.85 -0.92 7.74
C ASP A 483 -8.93 0.13 8.04
N SER A 484 -8.67 1.41 7.73
CA SER A 484 -9.66 2.47 7.90
C SER A 484 -10.92 2.21 7.05
N ILE A 485 -10.74 1.88 5.77
CA ILE A 485 -11.86 1.62 4.85
C ILE A 485 -12.60 0.34 5.24
N ALA A 486 -11.89 -0.70 5.68
CA ALA A 486 -12.49 -1.95 6.14
C ALA A 486 -13.48 -1.74 7.31
N GLN A 487 -13.16 -0.84 8.24
CA GLN A 487 -14.08 -0.50 9.34
C GLN A 487 -15.32 0.23 8.85
N ILE A 488 -15.19 1.12 7.85
CA ILE A 488 -16.33 1.81 7.25
C ILE A 488 -17.24 0.81 6.53
N ILE A 489 -16.68 -0.05 5.69
CA ILE A 489 -17.44 -1.11 4.97
C ILE A 489 -18.17 -2.01 5.97
N LYS A 490 -17.50 -2.44 7.03
CA LYS A 490 -18.07 -3.32 8.04
C LYS A 490 -19.27 -2.69 8.75
N ARG A 491 -19.29 -1.38 8.88
CA ARG A 491 -20.42 -0.61 9.44
C ARG A 491 -21.45 -0.21 8.38
N LYS A 492 -21.34 -0.74 7.15
CA LYS A 492 -22.20 -0.41 6.01
C LYS A 492 -22.18 1.09 5.65
N GLY A 493 -21.02 1.74 5.89
CA GLY A 493 -20.78 3.13 5.55
C GLY A 493 -20.56 3.34 4.05
N GLY A 494 -20.53 4.61 3.66
CA GLY A 494 -20.47 5.02 2.27
C GLY A 494 -19.39 6.08 1.98
N ILE A 495 -19.51 6.70 0.83
CA ILE A 495 -18.61 7.75 0.34
C ILE A 495 -18.57 8.96 1.29
N ALA A 496 -19.71 9.31 1.90
CA ALA A 496 -19.76 10.41 2.87
C ALA A 496 -18.87 10.14 4.10
N ASP A 497 -18.82 8.87 4.56
CA ASP A 497 -17.96 8.49 5.68
C ASP A 497 -16.48 8.54 5.32
N LEU A 498 -16.10 8.18 4.07
CA LEU A 498 -14.73 8.35 3.59
C LEU A 498 -14.28 9.81 3.62
N MET A 499 -15.15 10.73 3.18
CA MET A 499 -14.84 12.17 3.15
C MET A 499 -14.65 12.77 4.53
N GLN A 500 -15.28 12.18 5.55
CA GLN A 500 -15.26 12.64 6.94
C GLN A 500 -14.32 11.81 7.83
N THR A 501 -13.58 10.85 7.25
CA THR A 501 -12.66 10.02 8.03
C THR A 501 -11.59 10.89 8.69
N GLU A 502 -11.57 10.88 10.01
CA GLU A 502 -10.54 11.53 10.81
C GLU A 502 -9.31 10.62 10.91
N GLN A 503 -8.21 11.08 10.37
CA GLN A 503 -6.94 10.36 10.37
C GLN A 503 -5.84 11.19 11.01
N ALA A 504 -4.94 10.52 11.74
CA ALA A 504 -3.77 11.17 12.30
C ALA A 504 -2.89 11.73 11.18
N TYR A 505 -2.59 13.03 11.27
CA TYR A 505 -1.76 13.74 10.31
C TYR A 505 -0.53 14.37 10.96
N ALA A 506 0.61 14.05 10.40
CA ALA A 506 1.83 14.85 10.42
C ALA A 506 2.60 14.48 9.15
N PRO A 507 3.49 15.35 8.62
CA PRO A 507 4.16 15.15 7.32
C PRO A 507 4.79 13.77 7.10
N PRO A 508 5.42 13.11 8.10
CA PRO A 508 6.01 11.77 7.93
C PRO A 508 4.98 10.64 7.82
N PHE A 509 3.72 10.85 8.21
CA PHE A 509 2.73 9.78 8.35
C PHE A 509 1.59 9.85 7.33
N SER A 510 1.25 11.05 6.86
CA SER A 510 0.15 11.24 5.91
C SER A 510 0.29 12.60 5.20
N SER A 511 -0.69 12.92 4.36
CA SER A 511 -0.92 14.25 3.83
C SER A 511 -2.19 14.83 4.42
N ALA A 512 -2.32 16.17 4.46
CA ALA A 512 -3.51 16.83 4.99
C ALA A 512 -4.80 16.42 4.26
N LYS A 513 -4.69 16.02 2.98
CA LYS A 513 -5.74 15.33 2.22
C LYS A 513 -5.32 13.88 2.10
N ASP A 514 -5.69 13.05 3.10
CA ASP A 514 -5.34 11.63 3.09
C ASP A 514 -5.92 10.93 1.86
N PRO A 515 -5.23 9.92 1.32
CA PRO A 515 -5.71 9.08 0.22
C PRO A 515 -7.15 8.57 0.36
N VAL A 516 -7.59 8.23 1.57
CA VAL A 516 -8.96 7.75 1.85
C VAL A 516 -9.98 8.86 1.58
N ALA A 517 -9.77 10.05 2.15
CA ALA A 517 -10.65 11.19 1.92
C ALA A 517 -10.62 11.63 0.46
N LEU A 518 -9.43 11.60 -0.19
CA LEU A 518 -9.29 11.93 -1.61
C LEU A 518 -10.11 10.99 -2.51
N ALA A 519 -10.09 9.68 -2.25
CA ALA A 519 -10.92 8.73 -2.97
C ALA A 519 -12.42 9.04 -2.77
N GLY A 520 -12.82 9.42 -1.56
CA GLY A 520 -14.18 9.89 -1.25
C GLY A 520 -14.56 11.13 -2.07
N TYR A 521 -13.70 12.15 -2.14
CA TYR A 521 -13.96 13.38 -2.92
C TYR A 521 -14.12 13.11 -4.43
N VAL A 522 -13.31 12.21 -4.98
CA VAL A 522 -13.41 11.84 -6.40
C VAL A 522 -14.70 11.05 -6.66
N ALA A 523 -15.08 10.15 -5.76
CA ALA A 523 -16.33 9.39 -5.85
C ALA A 523 -17.57 10.31 -5.72
N ASP A 524 -17.55 11.28 -4.80
CA ASP A 524 -18.61 12.30 -4.67
C ASP A 524 -18.78 13.11 -5.96
N ASN A 525 -17.69 13.52 -6.60
CA ASN A 525 -17.75 14.21 -7.89
C ASN A 525 -18.43 13.37 -8.99
N ILE A 526 -18.33 12.05 -8.94
CA ILE A 526 -19.01 11.15 -9.87
C ILE A 526 -20.49 11.05 -9.53
N ILE A 527 -20.84 10.74 -8.28
CA ILE A 527 -22.23 10.59 -7.83
C ILE A 527 -23.03 11.86 -8.06
N THR A 528 -22.43 13.02 -7.77
CA THR A 528 -23.07 14.33 -7.97
C THR A 528 -23.04 14.81 -9.44
N GLY A 529 -22.52 14.00 -10.36
CA GLY A 529 -22.44 14.34 -11.78
C GLY A 529 -21.44 15.47 -12.13
N ARG A 530 -20.59 15.87 -11.16
CA ARG A 530 -19.52 16.89 -11.40
C ARG A 530 -18.38 16.35 -12.23
N MET A 531 -18.20 15.03 -12.31
CA MET A 531 -17.24 14.36 -13.18
C MET A 531 -17.86 13.11 -13.80
N LYS A 532 -17.65 12.91 -15.10
CA LYS A 532 -18.00 11.66 -15.78
C LYS A 532 -16.73 10.80 -15.91
N PRO A 533 -16.68 9.60 -15.29
CA PRO A 533 -15.52 8.73 -15.39
C PRO A 533 -15.39 8.10 -16.78
N LEU A 534 -14.15 7.89 -17.20
CA LEU A 534 -13.79 7.02 -18.32
C LEU A 534 -12.90 5.91 -17.77
N HIS A 535 -13.30 4.67 -17.93
CA HIS A 535 -12.52 3.54 -17.44
C HIS A 535 -11.56 3.01 -18.50
N TRP A 536 -10.44 2.40 -18.06
CA TRP A 536 -9.40 1.90 -18.94
C TRP A 536 -9.91 0.87 -19.99
N ARG A 537 -10.94 0.07 -19.64
CA ARG A 537 -11.54 -0.89 -20.58
C ARG A 537 -12.22 -0.18 -21.74
N GLU A 538 -12.98 0.87 -21.43
CA GLU A 538 -13.63 1.69 -22.45
C GLU A 538 -12.57 2.43 -23.27
N MET A 539 -11.53 2.96 -22.60
CA MET A 539 -10.44 3.67 -23.28
C MET A 539 -9.66 2.78 -24.25
N LYS A 540 -9.49 1.50 -23.94
CA LYS A 540 -8.82 0.52 -24.82
C LYS A 540 -9.61 0.27 -26.14
N GLU A 541 -10.93 0.46 -26.12
CA GLU A 541 -11.83 0.23 -27.24
C GLU A 541 -12.18 1.53 -27.99
N VAL A 542 -11.59 2.66 -27.61
CA VAL A 542 -11.87 3.96 -28.21
C VAL A 542 -11.31 4.01 -29.63
N ASP A 543 -12.15 4.40 -30.60
CA ASP A 543 -11.71 4.83 -31.92
C ASP A 543 -11.30 6.33 -31.86
N PRO A 544 -10.02 6.67 -32.03
CA PRO A 544 -9.55 8.06 -31.96
C PRO A 544 -10.21 8.99 -32.97
N ASN A 545 -10.77 8.46 -34.06
CA ASN A 545 -11.45 9.28 -35.08
C ASN A 545 -12.85 9.73 -34.62
N ARG A 546 -13.43 9.05 -33.65
CA ARG A 546 -14.80 9.32 -33.15
C ARG A 546 -14.84 10.18 -31.90
N VAL A 547 -13.70 10.50 -31.32
CA VAL A 547 -13.60 11.28 -30.10
C VAL A 547 -12.51 12.34 -30.27
N THR A 548 -12.56 13.38 -29.45
CA THR A 548 -11.42 14.27 -29.22
C THR A 548 -10.69 13.81 -27.97
N LEU A 549 -9.53 13.21 -28.15
CA LEU A 549 -8.70 12.72 -27.03
C LEU A 549 -7.67 13.78 -26.66
N ILE A 550 -7.73 14.29 -25.43
CA ILE A 550 -6.88 15.36 -24.93
C ILE A 550 -5.92 14.82 -23.85
N ASP A 551 -4.63 15.00 -24.08
CA ASP A 551 -3.60 14.85 -23.07
C ASP A 551 -3.34 16.18 -22.36
N ALA A 552 -3.78 16.26 -21.09
CA ALA A 552 -3.64 17.46 -20.26
C ALA A 552 -2.33 17.50 -19.46
N ARG A 553 -1.34 16.64 -19.79
CA ARG A 553 0.02 16.66 -19.24
C ARG A 553 0.84 17.78 -19.88
N PRO A 554 1.98 18.17 -19.25
CA PRO A 554 2.96 19.01 -19.91
C PRO A 554 3.41 18.41 -21.25
N ARG A 555 3.76 19.28 -22.23
CA ARG A 555 4.13 18.85 -23.59
C ARG A 555 5.27 17.84 -23.59
N GLN A 556 6.26 18.02 -22.74
CA GLN A 556 7.40 17.11 -22.63
C GLN A 556 6.95 15.67 -22.28
N ALA A 557 5.97 15.52 -21.39
CA ALA A 557 5.44 14.20 -21.04
C ALA A 557 4.64 13.57 -22.20
N TYR A 558 3.99 14.37 -23.04
CA TYR A 558 3.32 13.92 -24.24
C TYR A 558 4.33 13.47 -25.31
N GLU A 559 5.42 14.21 -25.50
CA GLU A 559 6.46 13.92 -26.48
C GLU A 559 7.19 12.61 -26.20
N VAL A 560 7.40 12.28 -24.92
CA VAL A 560 8.01 11.01 -24.50
C VAL A 560 7.10 9.83 -24.85
N GLU A 561 5.85 9.89 -24.45
CA GLU A 561 4.90 8.82 -24.71
C GLU A 561 3.47 9.32 -24.49
N HIS A 562 2.52 8.93 -25.32
CA HIS A 562 1.11 9.31 -25.20
C HIS A 562 0.18 8.24 -25.76
N ILE A 563 -1.12 8.34 -25.46
CA ILE A 563 -2.12 7.45 -26.05
C ILE A 563 -2.28 7.83 -27.53
N PRO A 564 -2.15 6.89 -28.48
CA PRO A 564 -2.25 7.17 -29.89
C PRO A 564 -3.53 7.94 -30.27
N GLY A 565 -3.37 9.00 -31.07
CA GLY A 565 -4.47 9.89 -31.48
C GLY A 565 -4.83 10.98 -30.49
N ALA A 566 -4.11 11.10 -29.37
CA ALA A 566 -4.31 12.20 -28.43
C ALA A 566 -3.71 13.52 -28.95
N ILE A 567 -4.34 14.62 -28.55
CA ILE A 567 -3.88 15.98 -28.81
C ILE A 567 -3.20 16.51 -27.54
N SER A 568 -1.98 17.03 -27.67
CA SER A 568 -1.31 17.72 -26.55
C SER A 568 -1.97 19.05 -26.26
N MET A 569 -2.60 19.14 -25.09
CA MET A 569 -3.24 20.36 -24.61
C MET A 569 -3.09 20.46 -23.08
N PRO A 570 -1.93 20.91 -22.59
CA PRO A 570 -1.71 21.13 -21.17
C PRO A 570 -2.85 21.88 -20.52
N VAL A 571 -3.20 21.51 -19.28
CA VAL A 571 -4.38 22.05 -18.60
C VAL A 571 -4.35 23.58 -18.49
N GLU A 572 -3.18 24.16 -18.41
CA GLU A 572 -2.94 25.62 -18.37
C GLU A 572 -3.31 26.31 -19.69
N GLU A 573 -3.19 25.61 -20.83
CA GLU A 573 -3.46 26.14 -22.17
C GLU A 573 -4.92 25.99 -22.61
N ILE A 574 -5.70 25.11 -21.98
CA ILE A 574 -7.07 24.76 -22.43
C ILE A 574 -7.95 26.01 -22.61
N ARG A 575 -7.90 26.97 -21.67
CA ARG A 575 -8.74 28.18 -21.75
C ARG A 575 -8.40 29.05 -22.97
N ALA A 576 -7.14 29.15 -23.30
CA ALA A 576 -6.69 29.94 -24.46
C ALA A 576 -6.96 29.21 -25.79
N ARG A 577 -6.95 27.87 -25.78
CA ARG A 577 -7.08 27.05 -26.98
C ARG A 577 -8.46 26.38 -27.11
N ILE A 578 -9.44 26.85 -26.35
CA ILE A 578 -10.78 26.24 -26.31
C ILE A 578 -11.48 26.23 -27.68
N GLY A 579 -11.21 27.20 -28.52
CA GLY A 579 -11.73 27.28 -29.88
C GLY A 579 -11.17 26.25 -30.88
N GLU A 580 -10.09 25.55 -30.51
CA GLU A 580 -9.52 24.47 -31.31
C GLU A 580 -10.26 23.13 -31.10
N ILE A 581 -11.13 23.03 -30.10
CA ILE A 581 -11.78 21.80 -29.70
C ILE A 581 -13.13 21.64 -30.43
N PRO A 582 -13.33 20.57 -31.22
CA PRO A 582 -14.58 20.33 -31.93
C PRO A 582 -15.75 20.11 -30.96
N HIS A 583 -16.92 20.68 -31.25
CA HIS A 583 -18.13 20.54 -30.46
C HIS A 583 -18.96 19.29 -30.81
N ASP A 584 -18.69 18.66 -31.95
CA ASP A 584 -19.49 17.57 -32.52
C ASP A 584 -19.06 16.17 -32.04
N LYS A 585 -17.92 16.07 -31.31
CA LYS A 585 -17.39 14.80 -30.81
C LYS A 585 -17.37 14.76 -29.28
N PRO A 586 -17.51 13.55 -28.70
CA PRO A 586 -17.20 13.35 -27.29
C PRO A 586 -15.74 13.70 -26.98
N ILE A 587 -15.51 14.32 -25.81
CA ILE A 587 -14.16 14.70 -25.39
C ILE A 587 -13.70 13.78 -24.27
N TYR A 588 -12.59 13.11 -24.46
CA TYR A 588 -11.95 12.26 -23.46
C TYR A 588 -10.63 12.90 -23.04
N VAL A 589 -10.48 13.12 -21.74
CA VAL A 589 -9.33 13.81 -21.19
C VAL A 589 -8.54 12.87 -20.28
N TYR A 590 -7.24 12.93 -20.36
CA TYR A 590 -6.37 12.26 -19.39
C TYR A 590 -5.18 13.13 -18.99
N CYS A 591 -4.58 12.78 -17.86
CA CYS A 591 -3.27 13.28 -17.46
C CYS A 591 -2.50 12.14 -16.78
N ALA A 592 -1.41 12.42 -16.09
CA ALA A 592 -0.59 11.38 -15.46
C ALA A 592 -1.36 10.49 -14.48
N VAL A 593 -2.17 11.08 -13.58
CA VAL A 593 -2.85 10.38 -12.47
C VAL A 593 -4.34 10.73 -12.31
N GLY A 594 -4.92 11.53 -13.23
CA GLY A 594 -6.35 11.88 -13.25
C GLY A 594 -6.68 13.29 -12.73
N MET A 595 -5.84 13.94 -11.92
CA MET A 595 -6.16 15.23 -11.27
C MET A 595 -6.22 16.41 -12.26
N ARG A 596 -5.18 16.61 -13.12
CA ARG A 596 -5.22 17.66 -14.15
C ARG A 596 -6.33 17.38 -15.17
N GLY A 597 -6.60 16.10 -15.49
CA GLY A 597 -7.72 15.69 -16.33
C GLY A 597 -9.06 16.12 -15.73
N TYR A 598 -9.24 16.01 -14.41
CA TYR A 598 -10.42 16.52 -13.73
C TYR A 598 -10.55 18.04 -13.85
N PHE A 599 -9.47 18.80 -13.69
CA PHE A 599 -9.50 20.25 -13.90
C PHE A 599 -9.86 20.60 -15.34
N ALA A 600 -9.23 19.95 -16.30
CA ALA A 600 -9.52 20.11 -17.72
C ALA A 600 -10.99 19.80 -18.06
N SER A 601 -11.51 18.69 -17.55
CA SER A 601 -12.91 18.31 -17.74
C SER A 601 -13.89 19.34 -17.19
N ASN A 602 -13.59 19.95 -16.03
CA ASN A 602 -14.44 20.99 -15.46
C ASN A 602 -14.38 22.30 -16.26
N ILE A 603 -13.20 22.69 -16.74
CA ILE A 603 -13.05 23.86 -17.64
C ILE A 603 -13.93 23.64 -18.88
N LEU A 604 -13.76 22.51 -19.56
CA LEU A 604 -14.50 22.19 -20.78
C LEU A 604 -16.02 22.18 -20.56
N ARG A 605 -16.48 21.50 -19.49
CA ARG A 605 -17.92 21.44 -19.18
C ARG A 605 -18.51 22.82 -18.89
N GLN A 606 -17.80 23.70 -18.18
CA GLN A 606 -18.26 25.06 -17.88
C GLN A 606 -18.19 25.98 -19.11
N CYS A 607 -17.38 25.61 -20.11
CA CYS A 607 -17.37 26.30 -21.40
C CYS A 607 -18.35 25.70 -22.43
N GLY A 608 -19.31 24.86 -22.01
CA GLY A 608 -20.43 24.40 -22.83
C GLY A 608 -20.25 23.03 -23.49
N PHE A 609 -19.16 22.30 -23.27
CA PHE A 609 -18.98 20.93 -23.77
C PHE A 609 -19.76 19.93 -22.92
N SER A 610 -20.75 19.24 -23.46
CA SER A 610 -21.66 18.40 -22.69
C SER A 610 -21.15 16.99 -22.41
N ASN A 611 -20.33 16.43 -23.30
CA ASN A 611 -19.86 15.04 -23.23
C ASN A 611 -18.35 14.97 -22.98
N VAL A 612 -17.94 15.36 -21.78
CA VAL A 612 -16.53 15.34 -21.36
C VAL A 612 -16.35 14.25 -20.30
N ARG A 613 -15.38 13.35 -20.52
CA ARG A 613 -15.05 12.25 -19.61
C ARG A 613 -13.57 12.29 -19.24
N ASN A 614 -13.23 11.95 -17.99
CA ASN A 614 -11.85 11.91 -17.48
C ASN A 614 -11.40 10.47 -17.22
N LEU A 615 -10.23 10.08 -17.74
CA LEU A 615 -9.65 8.76 -17.55
C LEU A 615 -9.24 8.56 -16.08
N ILE A 616 -9.92 7.62 -15.43
CA ILE A 616 -9.67 7.25 -14.03
C ILE A 616 -8.30 6.56 -13.91
N GLY A 617 -7.47 7.05 -12.96
CA GLY A 617 -6.10 6.58 -12.76
C GLY A 617 -5.09 7.18 -13.75
N GLY A 618 -5.54 7.87 -14.80
CA GLY A 618 -4.71 8.57 -15.77
C GLY A 618 -3.78 7.67 -16.59
N TYR A 619 -2.81 8.27 -17.25
CA TYR A 619 -1.88 7.60 -18.15
C TYR A 619 -0.99 6.59 -17.45
N ARG A 620 -0.47 6.89 -16.25
CA ARG A 620 0.41 5.99 -15.49
C ARG A 620 -0.23 4.62 -15.26
N LEU A 621 -1.48 4.60 -14.82
CA LEU A 621 -2.18 3.34 -14.61
C LEU A 621 -2.56 2.68 -15.95
N TYR A 622 -2.96 3.46 -16.95
CA TYR A 622 -3.34 2.96 -18.26
C TYR A 622 -2.16 2.29 -18.97
N SER A 623 -0.99 2.90 -18.99
CA SER A 623 0.21 2.32 -19.59
C SER A 623 0.63 1.01 -18.91
N THR A 624 0.54 0.95 -17.57
CA THR A 624 0.80 -0.28 -16.83
C THR A 624 -0.21 -1.40 -17.20
N ILE A 625 -1.50 -1.06 -17.38
CA ILE A 625 -2.55 -2.04 -17.75
C ILE A 625 -2.38 -2.55 -19.18
N THR A 626 -1.90 -1.72 -20.09
CA THR A 626 -1.76 -2.05 -21.51
C THR A 626 -0.39 -2.64 -21.88
N ALA A 627 0.55 -2.64 -20.94
CA ALA A 627 1.84 -3.29 -21.12
C ALA A 627 1.70 -4.79 -21.35
N ASP A 628 2.57 -5.35 -22.18
CA ASP A 628 2.62 -6.79 -22.43
C ASP A 628 3.49 -7.48 -21.37
N TYR A 629 2.85 -8.26 -20.51
CA TYR A 629 3.51 -9.09 -19.50
C TYR A 629 3.67 -10.55 -19.97
N SER A 630 3.28 -10.89 -21.20
CA SER A 630 3.32 -12.28 -21.72
C SER A 630 4.69 -12.66 -22.26
N SER A 631 5.50 -11.68 -22.65
CA SER A 631 6.89 -11.91 -23.03
C SER A 631 7.71 -12.18 -21.78
N ALA A 632 7.71 -13.44 -21.32
CA ALA A 632 8.62 -13.88 -20.27
C ALA A 632 10.05 -13.58 -20.69
N GLY A 633 10.62 -12.52 -20.16
CA GLY A 633 12.07 -12.43 -20.09
C GLY A 633 12.54 -13.74 -19.46
N GLN A 634 13.46 -14.43 -20.10
CA GLN A 634 14.15 -15.53 -19.39
C GLN A 634 14.57 -14.96 -18.05
N PRO A 635 14.27 -15.65 -16.92
CA PRO A 635 14.68 -15.14 -15.62
C PRO A 635 16.15 -14.79 -15.76
N ALA A 636 16.47 -13.52 -15.58
CA ALA A 636 17.86 -13.12 -15.51
C ALA A 636 18.43 -14.00 -14.43
N THR A 637 19.39 -14.84 -14.80
CA THR A 637 20.14 -15.62 -13.81
C THR A 637 20.54 -14.59 -12.79
N ALA A 638 19.95 -14.70 -11.58
CA ALA A 638 20.35 -13.83 -10.50
C ALA A 638 21.86 -13.96 -10.41
N GLN A 639 22.58 -12.97 -10.95
CA GLN A 639 23.97 -12.82 -10.59
C GLN A 639 23.92 -12.50 -9.12
N LEU A 640 24.00 -13.57 -8.32
CA LEU A 640 24.34 -13.46 -6.93
C LEU A 640 25.50 -12.48 -6.85
N PRO A 641 25.47 -11.51 -5.93
CA PRO A 641 26.70 -10.90 -5.51
C PRO A 641 27.58 -12.09 -5.09
N ALA A 642 28.65 -12.30 -5.85
CA ALA A 642 29.60 -13.37 -5.58
C ALA A 642 29.97 -13.25 -4.10
N LYS A 643 29.67 -14.29 -3.32
CA LYS A 643 30.32 -14.48 -2.03
C LYS A 643 31.83 -14.42 -2.30
N ASP A 644 32.44 -13.47 -1.70
CA ASP A 644 33.85 -13.19 -1.66
C ASP A 644 34.74 -14.40 -2.01
N SER A 645 35.27 -14.39 -3.22
CA SER A 645 36.58 -14.96 -3.48
C SER A 645 37.56 -13.78 -3.43
N PRO A 646 38.69 -13.86 -2.76
CA PRO A 646 39.60 -12.75 -2.60
C PRO A 646 40.33 -12.50 -3.92
N SER A 647 39.81 -11.66 -4.77
CA SER A 647 40.51 -11.06 -5.90
C SER A 647 40.34 -9.56 -5.82
N SER A 648 41.45 -8.86 -5.54
CA SER A 648 41.74 -7.44 -5.67
C SER A 648 40.51 -6.52 -5.82
N HIS A 649 39.96 -6.06 -4.69
CA HIS A 649 38.93 -5.04 -4.62
C HIS A 649 39.52 -3.67 -4.97
N THR A 650 39.32 -3.20 -6.18
CA THR A 650 39.07 -1.78 -6.41
C THR A 650 37.64 -1.52 -5.92
N GLN A 651 37.47 -0.94 -4.73
CA GLN A 651 36.16 -0.48 -4.24
C GLN A 651 35.65 0.56 -5.22
N VAL A 652 34.52 0.30 -5.90
CA VAL A 652 33.81 1.30 -6.70
C VAL A 652 33.37 2.40 -5.75
N PRO A 653 33.79 3.66 -5.92
CA PRO A 653 33.38 4.75 -5.03
C PRO A 653 31.86 4.86 -5.05
N GLU A 654 31.25 4.86 -3.84
CA GLU A 654 29.82 5.05 -3.68
C GLU A 654 29.52 6.48 -3.21
N VAL A 655 28.68 7.17 -3.96
CA VAL A 655 28.29 8.57 -3.70
C VAL A 655 26.82 8.60 -3.27
N ASP A 656 26.56 9.15 -2.11
CA ASP A 656 25.20 9.31 -1.59
C ASP A 656 24.59 10.64 -2.06
N ALA A 657 23.52 10.54 -2.84
CA ALA A 657 22.65 11.63 -3.29
C ALA A 657 21.21 11.45 -2.76
N CYS A 658 21.02 10.63 -1.73
CA CYS A 658 19.72 10.44 -1.09
C CYS A 658 19.22 11.75 -0.46
N GLY A 659 17.90 11.97 -0.55
CA GLY A 659 17.27 13.20 -0.07
C GLY A 659 17.39 14.40 -1.00
N MET A 660 18.14 14.29 -2.09
CA MET A 660 18.18 15.32 -3.12
C MET A 660 17.02 15.15 -4.08
N SER A 661 16.35 16.24 -4.44
CA SER A 661 15.35 16.26 -5.51
C SER A 661 16.01 16.67 -6.83
N CYS A 662 15.41 16.24 -7.97
CA CYS A 662 15.87 16.63 -9.31
C CYS A 662 16.10 18.17 -9.38
N PRO A 663 17.25 18.67 -9.94
CA PRO A 663 18.31 17.93 -10.63
C PRO A 663 19.48 17.49 -9.72
N GLY A 664 19.36 17.61 -8.40
CA GLY A 664 20.43 17.37 -7.44
C GLY A 664 21.21 16.07 -7.66
N PRO A 665 20.56 14.89 -7.79
CA PRO A 665 21.26 13.62 -8.02
C PRO A 665 22.08 13.59 -9.31
N ILE A 666 21.59 14.19 -10.42
CA ILE A 666 22.31 14.26 -11.70
C ILE A 666 23.49 15.22 -11.61
N LEU A 667 23.35 16.36 -10.93
CA LEU A 667 24.46 17.28 -10.68
C LEU A 667 25.55 16.62 -9.84
N LYS A 668 25.16 15.86 -8.82
CA LYS A 668 26.09 15.10 -7.97
C LYS A 668 26.79 14.01 -8.77
N LEU A 669 26.05 13.30 -9.65
CA LEU A 669 26.59 12.32 -10.58
C LEU A 669 27.66 12.95 -11.46
N LYS A 670 27.35 14.07 -12.14
CA LYS A 670 28.29 14.77 -12.99
C LYS A 670 29.56 15.16 -12.24
N GLN A 671 29.42 15.83 -11.10
CA GLN A 671 30.56 16.25 -10.28
C GLN A 671 31.46 15.07 -9.84
N SER A 672 30.87 13.94 -9.56
CA SER A 672 31.60 12.76 -9.09
C SER A 672 32.26 11.99 -10.24
N ILE A 673 31.59 11.86 -11.39
CA ILE A 673 32.18 11.21 -12.58
C ILE A 673 33.35 11.99 -13.15
N ASP A 674 33.33 13.33 -13.03
CA ASP A 674 34.43 14.19 -13.44
C ASP A 674 35.71 13.95 -12.64
N GLN A 675 35.59 13.44 -11.40
CA GLN A 675 36.71 13.20 -10.48
C GLN A 675 37.38 11.84 -10.65
N ILE A 676 36.79 10.90 -11.41
CA ILE A 676 37.36 9.57 -11.66
C ILE A 676 38.03 9.52 -13.05
N ALA A 677 38.95 8.55 -13.25
CA ALA A 677 39.61 8.34 -14.53
C ALA A 677 38.71 7.62 -15.54
N VAL A 678 39.05 7.76 -16.84
CA VAL A 678 38.39 7.01 -17.91
C VAL A 678 38.58 5.49 -17.69
N GLY A 679 37.49 4.72 -17.78
CA GLY A 679 37.45 3.29 -17.48
C GLY A 679 37.17 2.95 -16.01
N GLU A 680 37.17 3.95 -15.12
CA GLU A 680 36.74 3.73 -13.73
C GLU A 680 35.23 3.82 -13.58
N GLN A 681 34.74 3.11 -12.57
CA GLN A 681 33.31 3.04 -12.26
C GLN A 681 32.96 3.88 -11.03
N LEU A 682 31.78 4.49 -11.06
CA LEU A 682 31.18 5.25 -9.98
C LEU A 682 29.79 4.69 -9.68
N CYS A 683 29.50 4.51 -8.41
CA CYS A 683 28.16 4.14 -7.94
C CYS A 683 27.49 5.35 -7.27
N ILE A 684 26.27 5.66 -7.61
CA ILE A 684 25.50 6.73 -6.96
C ILE A 684 24.15 6.20 -6.46
N LEU A 685 23.79 6.61 -5.25
CA LEU A 685 22.51 6.32 -4.61
C LEU A 685 21.62 7.57 -4.60
N ALA A 686 20.35 7.42 -4.97
CA ALA A 686 19.37 8.50 -4.84
C ALA A 686 17.99 7.95 -4.40
N THR A 687 17.18 8.80 -3.78
CA THR A 687 15.78 8.47 -3.41
C THR A 687 14.76 9.07 -4.36
N ASP A 688 15.19 9.86 -5.34
CA ASP A 688 14.33 10.45 -6.37
C ASP A 688 13.86 9.38 -7.36
N PRO A 689 12.54 9.14 -7.50
CA PRO A 689 12.00 8.12 -8.42
C PRO A 689 12.30 8.38 -9.89
N GLY A 690 12.64 9.62 -10.27
CA GLY A 690 13.04 10.00 -11.61
C GLY A 690 14.50 9.68 -11.91
N PHE A 691 15.34 9.57 -10.87
CA PHE A 691 16.80 9.52 -11.00
C PHE A 691 17.31 8.40 -11.91
N ALA A 692 16.71 7.22 -11.83
CA ALA A 692 17.14 6.08 -12.64
C ALA A 692 16.99 6.33 -14.16
N ARG A 693 15.87 6.94 -14.55
CA ARG A 693 15.62 7.35 -15.95
C ARG A 693 16.49 8.53 -16.36
N ASP A 694 16.63 9.50 -15.47
CA ASP A 694 17.45 10.68 -15.68
C ASP A 694 18.94 10.29 -15.83
N ALA A 695 19.43 9.33 -15.05
CA ALA A 695 20.79 8.81 -15.16
C ALA A 695 21.02 8.05 -16.48
N GLN A 696 20.03 7.25 -16.94
CA GLN A 696 20.10 6.63 -18.25
C GLN A 696 20.15 7.68 -19.36
N ALA A 697 19.22 8.64 -19.37
CA ALA A 697 19.17 9.70 -20.36
C ALA A 697 20.46 10.56 -20.35
N TRP A 698 21.03 10.78 -19.18
CA TRP A 698 22.29 11.47 -19.02
C TRP A 698 23.46 10.67 -19.61
N CYS A 699 23.54 9.36 -19.37
CA CYS A 699 24.54 8.48 -19.98
C CYS A 699 24.42 8.46 -21.49
N ASP A 700 23.21 8.33 -22.02
CA ASP A 700 22.93 8.33 -23.46
C ASP A 700 23.38 9.66 -24.14
N THR A 701 23.20 10.79 -23.43
CA THR A 701 23.56 12.12 -23.91
C THR A 701 25.08 12.38 -23.80
N THR A 702 25.73 11.94 -22.73
CA THR A 702 27.15 12.23 -22.45
C THR A 702 28.09 11.14 -22.96
N GLY A 703 27.55 10.00 -23.41
CA GLY A 703 28.32 8.89 -23.96
C GLY A 703 28.99 8.01 -22.90
N HIS A 704 28.62 8.12 -21.64
CA HIS A 704 29.08 7.26 -20.56
C HIS A 704 28.32 5.94 -20.53
N ASN A 705 28.95 4.86 -20.06
CA ASN A 705 28.31 3.55 -20.01
C ASN A 705 27.54 3.34 -18.68
N LEU A 706 26.23 3.13 -18.76
CA LEU A 706 25.46 2.63 -17.65
C LEU A 706 25.73 1.12 -17.46
N ILE A 707 26.40 0.75 -16.37
CA ILE A 707 26.81 -0.63 -16.09
C ILE A 707 25.71 -1.40 -15.36
N ARG A 708 25.11 -0.78 -14.35
CA ARG A 708 24.13 -1.44 -13.49
C ARG A 708 23.16 -0.45 -12.88
N GLN A 709 21.90 -0.86 -12.79
CA GLN A 709 20.86 -0.12 -12.12
C GLN A 709 20.10 -1.05 -11.19
N GLU A 710 19.94 -0.67 -9.93
CA GLU A 710 19.24 -1.45 -8.91
C GLU A 710 18.33 -0.58 -8.07
N THR A 711 17.21 -1.12 -7.64
CA THR A 711 16.33 -0.47 -6.66
C THR A 711 16.33 -1.28 -5.37
N ILE A 712 16.82 -0.71 -4.27
CA ILE A 712 16.92 -1.35 -2.97
C ILE A 712 16.18 -0.49 -1.94
N LYS A 713 15.07 -1.00 -1.41
CA LYS A 713 14.27 -0.28 -0.39
C LYS A 713 13.93 1.16 -0.77
N GLY A 714 13.50 1.37 -2.03
CA GLY A 714 13.14 2.69 -2.55
C GLY A 714 14.32 3.64 -2.80
N LYS A 715 15.56 3.13 -2.76
CA LYS A 715 16.76 3.85 -3.20
C LYS A 715 17.20 3.31 -4.56
N TYR A 716 17.48 4.21 -5.48
CA TYR A 716 17.96 3.91 -6.81
C TYR A 716 19.49 3.95 -6.79
N LYS A 717 20.11 2.79 -7.01
CA LYS A 717 21.55 2.60 -7.07
C LYS A 717 21.95 2.45 -8.53
N VAL A 718 22.74 3.39 -9.05
CA VAL A 718 23.19 3.41 -10.43
C VAL A 718 24.70 3.37 -10.47
N THR A 719 25.26 2.42 -11.23
CA THR A 719 26.71 2.30 -11.44
C THR A 719 27.02 2.68 -12.89
N ILE A 720 27.92 3.63 -13.06
CA ILE A 720 28.30 4.20 -14.36
C ILE A 720 29.81 4.11 -14.52
N GLU A 721 30.26 3.75 -15.72
CA GLU A 721 31.65 3.74 -16.12
C GLU A 721 31.96 4.98 -16.95
N LYS A 722 33.01 5.71 -16.59
CA LYS A 722 33.45 6.87 -17.33
C LYS A 722 34.10 6.43 -18.64
N THR A 723 33.54 6.86 -19.77
CA THR A 723 34.16 6.70 -21.08
C THR A 723 34.89 7.94 -21.50
N ALA A 724 35.87 7.78 -22.39
CA ALA A 724 36.53 8.95 -23.03
C ALA A 724 35.49 9.75 -23.82
N CYS A 725 35.41 11.04 -23.56
CA CYS A 725 34.62 11.92 -24.41
C CYS A 725 35.15 11.77 -25.85
N LYS A 726 34.28 11.59 -26.83
CA LYS A 726 34.63 11.63 -28.25
C LYS A 726 35.14 13.05 -28.52
N GLU A 727 36.43 13.16 -28.83
CA GLU A 727 37.01 14.41 -29.35
C GLU A 727 36.31 14.80 -30.68
N GLU A 728 36.03 16.08 -30.80
CA GLU A 728 35.51 16.70 -32.00
C GLU A 728 36.39 16.37 -33.21
N GLY A 729 35.88 15.54 -34.12
CA GLY A 729 36.57 15.24 -35.38
C GLY A 729 35.75 14.40 -36.33
N THR A 730 35.17 15.05 -37.32
CA THR A 730 34.53 14.59 -38.55
C THR A 730 33.01 14.44 -38.56
N CYS A 731 32.46 15.38 -39.33
CA CYS A 731 31.06 15.59 -39.67
C CYS A 731 30.31 14.38 -40.19
N VAL A 732 29.15 14.07 -39.59
CA VAL A 732 27.95 13.72 -40.34
C VAL A 732 26.77 14.33 -39.60
N ASN A 733 26.08 15.28 -40.21
CA ASN A 733 24.76 15.85 -39.93
C ASN A 733 24.20 15.64 -38.51
N GLU A 734 24.74 16.33 -37.51
CA GLU A 734 24.05 16.54 -36.23
C GLU A 734 23.45 17.94 -36.24
N THR A 735 22.12 18.03 -36.05
CA THR A 735 21.47 19.29 -35.72
C THR A 735 22.15 19.83 -34.44
N PRO A 736 22.65 21.10 -34.43
CA PRO A 736 23.34 21.64 -33.26
C PRO A 736 22.44 21.53 -32.02
N ALA A 737 23.05 21.16 -30.89
CA ALA A 737 22.34 21.03 -29.59
C ALA A 737 21.62 22.36 -29.32
N LYS A 738 20.27 22.31 -29.32
CA LYS A 738 19.45 23.50 -29.12
C LYS A 738 19.62 24.01 -27.68
N GLY A 739 19.99 25.28 -27.52
CA GLY A 739 20.22 25.94 -26.24
C GLY A 739 18.95 26.04 -25.35
N LYS A 740 19.15 26.51 -24.14
CA LYS A 740 18.07 26.86 -23.21
C LYS A 740 18.25 28.29 -22.74
N THR A 741 17.18 29.09 -22.71
CA THR A 741 17.24 30.44 -22.17
C THR A 741 16.23 30.65 -21.04
N PHE A 742 16.64 31.43 -20.08
CA PHE A 742 15.82 31.82 -18.94
C PHE A 742 15.83 33.33 -18.80
N ILE A 743 14.66 33.95 -18.59
CA ILE A 743 14.56 35.33 -18.15
C ILE A 743 14.23 35.34 -16.65
N LEU A 744 15.15 35.89 -15.84
CA LEU A 744 14.85 36.18 -14.46
C LEU A 744 14.45 37.65 -14.30
N PHE A 745 13.17 37.86 -14.01
CA PHE A 745 12.61 39.22 -13.85
C PHE A 745 12.46 39.59 -12.35
N SER A 746 12.25 38.61 -11.48
CA SER A 746 11.93 38.80 -10.07
C SER A 746 13.18 38.76 -9.18
N ASP A 747 13.17 39.52 -8.06
CA ASP A 747 14.15 39.41 -6.98
C ASP A 747 13.68 38.53 -5.82
N ASP A 748 12.66 37.72 -6.04
CA ASP A 748 12.26 36.71 -5.06
C ASP A 748 13.28 35.58 -4.99
N LEU A 749 13.73 35.27 -3.76
CA LEU A 749 14.73 34.23 -3.50
C LEU A 749 14.30 32.85 -4.07
N ASP A 750 13.06 32.48 -3.90
CA ASP A 750 12.50 31.21 -4.36
C ASP A 750 12.49 31.12 -5.90
N LYS A 751 12.16 32.20 -6.61
CA LYS A 751 12.22 32.25 -8.06
C LYS A 751 13.65 32.23 -8.59
N ALA A 752 14.54 33.00 -7.96
CA ALA A 752 15.95 32.98 -8.31
C ALA A 752 16.56 31.58 -8.10
N LEU A 753 16.23 30.88 -6.99
CA LEU A 753 16.66 29.51 -6.77
C LEU A 753 16.15 28.58 -7.86
N ALA A 754 14.86 28.67 -8.23
CA ALA A 754 14.28 27.86 -9.30
C ALA A 754 14.99 28.06 -10.64
N THR A 755 15.32 29.33 -10.99
CA THR A 755 16.09 29.64 -12.22
C THR A 755 17.44 28.95 -12.23
N PHE A 756 18.20 29.02 -11.13
CA PHE A 756 19.53 28.42 -11.07
C PHE A 756 19.47 26.88 -10.98
N VAL A 757 18.44 26.30 -10.38
CA VAL A 757 18.22 24.85 -10.41
C VAL A 757 18.01 24.36 -11.83
N LEU A 758 17.14 25.02 -12.60
CA LEU A 758 16.85 24.66 -14.01
C LEU A 758 18.08 24.88 -14.90
N ALA A 759 18.77 26.00 -14.73
CA ALA A 759 19.97 26.33 -15.53
C ALA A 759 21.10 25.32 -15.27
N ASN A 760 21.38 25.00 -14.01
CA ASN A 760 22.38 23.99 -13.66
C ASN A 760 22.02 22.60 -14.18
N GLY A 761 20.73 22.22 -14.11
CA GLY A 761 20.23 20.95 -14.67
C GLY A 761 20.46 20.87 -16.20
N ALA A 762 20.11 21.91 -16.93
CA ALA A 762 20.31 21.97 -18.39
C ALA A 762 21.79 21.97 -18.77
N ALA A 763 22.62 22.75 -18.05
CA ALA A 763 24.06 22.79 -18.29
C ALA A 763 24.74 21.44 -17.96
N ALA A 764 24.26 20.72 -16.96
CA ALA A 764 24.74 19.37 -16.64
C ALA A 764 24.44 18.34 -17.74
N MET A 765 23.42 18.59 -18.57
CA MET A 765 23.09 17.79 -19.75
C MET A 765 23.88 18.19 -21.00
N GLY A 766 24.92 19.00 -20.86
CA GLY A 766 25.79 19.45 -21.98
C GLY A 766 25.11 20.45 -22.93
N GLN A 767 24.02 21.10 -22.50
CA GLN A 767 23.30 22.05 -23.34
C GLN A 767 23.77 23.48 -23.11
N PRO A 768 23.89 24.33 -24.14
CA PRO A 768 24.14 25.75 -23.98
C PRO A 768 23.00 26.40 -23.18
N VAL A 769 23.35 27.15 -22.14
CA VAL A 769 22.36 27.81 -21.29
C VAL A 769 22.66 29.28 -21.12
N THR A 770 21.67 30.14 -21.33
CA THR A 770 21.77 31.59 -21.13
C THR A 770 20.69 32.04 -20.12
N ILE A 771 21.06 32.83 -19.13
CA ILE A 771 20.13 33.50 -18.22
C ILE A 771 20.20 35.03 -18.49
N PHE A 772 19.06 35.61 -18.83
CA PHE A 772 18.89 37.05 -19.03
C PHE A 772 18.25 37.66 -17.79
N PHE A 773 18.98 38.52 -17.09
CA PHE A 773 18.53 39.20 -15.87
C PHE A 773 18.00 40.59 -16.22
N THR A 774 16.75 40.86 -15.89
CA THR A 774 16.11 42.12 -16.17
C THR A 774 15.34 42.63 -14.94
N PHE A 775 15.20 43.95 -14.83
CA PHE A 775 14.52 44.62 -13.71
C PHE A 775 15.00 44.10 -12.33
N TRP A 776 14.07 43.62 -11.48
CA TRP A 776 14.39 43.13 -10.14
C TRP A 776 15.29 41.91 -10.14
N GLY A 777 15.24 41.07 -11.18
CA GLY A 777 16.15 39.92 -11.35
C GLY A 777 17.63 40.27 -11.31
N LEU A 778 18.01 41.53 -11.67
CA LEU A 778 19.37 42.02 -11.52
C LEU A 778 19.92 41.93 -10.09
N ASN A 779 19.05 41.95 -9.08
CA ASN A 779 19.45 41.81 -7.68
C ASN A 779 20.01 40.40 -7.36
N ALA A 780 19.64 39.36 -8.11
CA ALA A 780 20.14 38.00 -7.94
C ALA A 780 21.63 37.86 -8.34
N ILE A 781 22.12 38.72 -9.22
CA ILE A 781 23.52 38.71 -9.70
C ILE A 781 24.38 39.82 -9.13
N LYS A 782 23.86 40.55 -8.11
CA LYS A 782 24.70 41.47 -7.33
C LYS A 782 25.79 40.73 -6.57
N LYS A 783 26.95 41.40 -6.40
CA LYS A 783 28.05 40.91 -5.55
C LYS A 783 27.54 40.63 -4.13
N PRO A 784 28.06 39.60 -3.44
CA PRO A 784 27.64 39.23 -2.09
C PRO A 784 27.96 40.30 -1.03
N HIS A 785 28.77 41.26 -1.36
CA HIS A 785 29.14 42.40 -0.52
C HIS A 785 28.66 43.71 -1.15
N ALA A 786 28.15 44.64 -0.35
CA ALA A 786 27.72 45.94 -0.84
C ALA A 786 28.89 46.75 -1.43
N VAL A 787 28.77 47.23 -2.66
CA VAL A 787 29.75 48.08 -3.36
C VAL A 787 29.26 49.52 -3.34
N LYS A 788 30.11 50.45 -3.00
CA LYS A 788 29.85 51.87 -3.09
C LYS A 788 30.09 52.35 -4.54
N ALA A 789 28.99 52.52 -5.29
CA ALA A 789 29.06 53.11 -6.64
C ALA A 789 28.55 54.53 -6.65
N LYS A 790 29.08 55.39 -7.55
CA LYS A 790 28.57 56.75 -7.74
C LYS A 790 27.24 56.65 -8.47
N LYS A 791 26.15 57.12 -7.85
CA LYS A 791 24.80 57.09 -8.37
C LYS A 791 24.22 58.49 -8.51
N ASP A 792 23.43 58.71 -9.56
CA ASP A 792 22.58 59.91 -9.69
C ASP A 792 21.47 59.95 -8.61
N ILE A 793 20.60 60.98 -8.63
CA ILE A 793 19.54 61.19 -7.63
C ILE A 793 18.55 59.98 -7.67
N TRP A 794 18.17 59.54 -8.86
CA TRP A 794 17.23 58.42 -9.02
C TRP A 794 17.82 57.10 -8.61
N GLY A 795 19.06 56.81 -9.00
CA GLY A 795 19.78 55.63 -8.59
C GLY A 795 20.07 55.57 -7.07
N LYS A 796 20.22 56.74 -6.38
CA LYS A 796 20.26 56.77 -4.92
C LYS A 796 18.93 56.39 -4.29
N MET A 797 17.84 56.88 -4.85
CA MET A 797 16.49 56.56 -4.36
C MET A 797 16.18 55.10 -4.52
N PHE A 798 16.38 54.51 -5.69
CA PHE A 798 16.24 53.08 -5.93
C PHE A 798 17.22 52.24 -5.05
N GLY A 799 18.43 52.70 -4.88
CA GLY A 799 19.44 52.03 -4.02
C GLY A 799 19.08 51.98 -2.54
N MET A 800 18.14 52.83 -2.05
CA MET A 800 17.57 52.73 -0.70
C MET A 800 16.45 51.67 -0.60
N MET A 801 15.76 51.38 -1.73
CA MET A 801 14.61 50.48 -1.79
C MET A 801 15.03 49.07 -2.20
N LEU A 802 16.11 48.92 -2.99
CA LEU A 802 16.58 47.64 -3.51
C LEU A 802 17.51 46.92 -2.50
N PRO A 803 17.55 45.55 -2.56
CA PRO A 803 18.55 44.78 -1.82
C PRO A 803 19.98 45.24 -2.12
N LYS A 804 20.79 45.48 -1.07
CA LYS A 804 22.18 45.91 -1.23
C LYS A 804 23.09 44.86 -1.86
N ASN A 805 22.73 43.59 -1.78
CA ASN A 805 23.42 42.43 -2.32
C ASN A 805 22.46 41.25 -2.50
N SER A 806 22.91 40.14 -3.13
CA SER A 806 22.11 38.95 -3.37
C SER A 806 21.58 38.26 -2.08
N LYS A 807 22.25 38.46 -0.95
CA LYS A 807 21.79 37.91 0.34
C LYS A 807 20.55 38.59 0.90
N GLY A 808 20.19 39.76 0.40
CA GLY A 808 19.04 40.54 0.81
C GLY A 808 17.74 40.23 0.06
N LEU A 809 17.72 39.22 -0.82
CA LEU A 809 16.50 38.81 -1.55
C LEU A 809 15.42 38.31 -0.60
N GLY A 810 14.18 38.73 -0.82
CA GLY A 810 12.98 38.31 -0.11
C GLY A 810 12.38 37.02 -0.66
N LEU A 811 11.22 36.59 -0.11
CA LEU A 811 10.40 35.52 -0.69
C LEU A 811 9.17 36.11 -1.40
N SER A 812 8.73 35.43 -2.44
CA SER A 812 7.52 35.79 -3.19
C SER A 812 6.25 35.75 -2.31
N LYS A 813 6.21 34.83 -1.36
CA LYS A 813 5.18 34.67 -0.36
C LYS A 813 5.79 34.46 1.01
N MET A 814 5.07 34.86 2.08
CA MET A 814 5.52 34.68 3.46
C MET A 814 6.85 35.37 3.80
N ASN A 815 7.15 36.50 3.14
CA ASN A 815 8.42 37.21 3.37
C ASN A 815 8.54 37.82 4.80
N MET A 816 7.41 38.19 5.43
CA MET A 816 7.33 38.64 6.83
C MET A 816 8.46 39.61 7.20
N PHE A 817 8.60 40.72 6.46
CA PHE A 817 9.69 41.71 6.63
C PHE A 817 11.11 41.10 6.54
N GLY A 818 11.29 40.05 5.72
CA GLY A 818 12.56 39.37 5.50
C GLY A 818 12.87 38.24 6.48
N LEU A 819 12.03 38.00 7.49
CA LEU A 819 12.13 36.84 8.38
C LEU A 819 11.96 35.52 7.62
N GLY A 820 11.00 35.48 6.67
CA GLY A 820 10.76 34.30 5.84
C GLY A 820 11.97 33.91 5.02
N ALA A 821 12.63 34.86 4.38
CA ALA A 821 13.85 34.58 3.59
C ALA A 821 15.02 34.11 4.48
N LYS A 822 15.16 34.61 5.71
CA LYS A 822 16.15 34.11 6.68
C LYS A 822 15.84 32.68 7.10
N MET A 823 14.57 32.38 7.39
CA MET A 823 14.12 31.04 7.75
C MET A 823 14.34 30.06 6.59
N MET A 824 14.00 30.45 5.36
CA MET A 824 14.25 29.63 4.16
C MET A 824 15.73 29.27 4.02
N ARG A 825 16.64 30.27 4.14
CA ARG A 825 18.09 30.03 4.07
C ARG A 825 18.60 29.15 5.22
N MET A 826 18.01 29.23 6.42
CA MET A 826 18.34 28.36 7.55
C MET A 826 17.89 26.93 7.28
N VAL A 827 16.67 26.74 6.79
CA VAL A 827 16.12 25.41 6.41
C VAL A 827 16.94 24.82 5.27
N MET A 828 17.28 25.60 4.24
CA MET A 828 18.15 25.13 3.16
C MET A 828 19.49 24.61 3.69
N LYS A 829 20.10 25.32 4.63
CA LYS A 829 21.36 24.90 5.26
C LYS A 829 21.19 23.61 6.07
N GLU A 830 20.11 23.52 6.83
CA GLU A 830 19.79 22.31 7.63
C GLU A 830 19.52 21.09 6.75
N LYS A 831 18.87 21.30 5.61
CA LYS A 831 18.51 20.27 4.64
C LYS A 831 19.57 20.02 3.56
N HIS A 832 20.77 20.59 3.72
CA HIS A 832 21.88 20.46 2.77
C HIS A 832 21.51 20.89 1.32
N VAL A 833 20.59 21.85 1.20
CA VAL A 833 20.27 22.47 -0.09
C VAL A 833 21.23 23.64 -0.30
N ASP A 834 21.84 23.68 -1.50
CA ASP A 834 22.79 24.72 -1.87
C ASP A 834 22.19 26.13 -1.78
N SER A 835 22.99 27.09 -1.31
CA SER A 835 22.56 28.47 -1.28
C SER A 835 22.46 29.06 -2.68
N LEU A 836 21.73 30.15 -2.85
CA LEU A 836 21.64 30.89 -4.10
C LEU A 836 23.04 31.22 -4.65
N GLU A 837 23.94 31.65 -3.77
CA GLU A 837 25.30 32.01 -4.13
C GLU A 837 26.12 30.80 -4.59
N SER A 838 25.91 29.61 -3.97
CA SER A 838 26.52 28.34 -4.39
C SER A 838 25.99 27.89 -5.75
N MET A 839 24.68 27.85 -5.94
CA MET A 839 24.07 27.46 -7.22
C MET A 839 24.45 28.38 -8.37
N ARG A 840 24.57 29.69 -8.10
CA ARG A 840 25.00 30.68 -9.07
C ARG A 840 26.47 30.48 -9.49
N LYS A 841 27.34 30.17 -8.53
CA LYS A 841 28.74 29.85 -8.79
C LYS A 841 28.84 28.57 -9.62
N GLN A 842 28.12 27.53 -9.28
CA GLN A 842 28.04 26.29 -10.07
C GLN A 842 27.55 26.54 -11.51
N ALA A 843 26.56 27.41 -11.70
CA ALA A 843 26.06 27.75 -13.01
C ALA A 843 27.16 28.38 -13.89
N LEU A 844 27.92 29.31 -13.33
CA LEU A 844 29.09 29.93 -14.03
C LEU A 844 30.19 28.89 -14.32
N GLU A 845 30.50 28.03 -13.37
CA GLU A 845 31.47 26.93 -13.54
C GLU A 845 31.01 25.90 -14.58
N ASN A 846 29.72 25.70 -14.74
CA ASN A 846 29.11 24.84 -15.76
C ASN A 846 28.93 25.53 -17.12
N GLY A 847 29.44 26.76 -17.30
CA GLY A 847 29.41 27.47 -18.57
C GLY A 847 28.10 28.19 -18.90
N VAL A 848 27.22 28.41 -17.91
CA VAL A 848 25.98 29.17 -18.10
C VAL A 848 26.31 30.65 -18.34
N GLU A 849 25.84 31.19 -19.46
CA GLU A 849 26.03 32.61 -19.82
C GLU A 849 25.04 33.48 -19.01
N PHE A 850 25.56 34.50 -18.33
CA PHE A 850 24.75 35.50 -17.63
C PHE A 850 24.75 36.81 -18.38
N ILE A 851 23.56 37.31 -18.74
CA ILE A 851 23.39 38.58 -19.45
C ILE A 851 22.54 39.51 -18.58
N ALA A 852 23.08 40.68 -18.21
CA ALA A 852 22.34 41.74 -17.56
C ALA A 852 21.73 42.72 -18.58
N CYS A 853 20.43 43.04 -18.40
CA CYS A 853 19.73 43.97 -19.28
C CYS A 853 20.23 45.42 -19.05
N GLN A 854 20.86 46.03 -20.04
CA GLN A 854 21.35 47.41 -19.94
C GLN A 854 20.24 48.41 -19.61
N MET A 855 19.13 48.36 -20.33
CA MET A 855 17.97 49.24 -20.07
C MET A 855 17.50 49.15 -18.62
N SER A 856 17.39 47.93 -18.11
CA SER A 856 16.93 47.74 -16.71
C SER A 856 17.96 48.22 -15.70
N MET A 857 19.25 48.11 -16.01
CA MET A 857 20.33 48.68 -15.18
C MET A 857 20.21 50.19 -15.11
N ASP A 858 20.00 50.84 -16.25
CA ASP A 858 19.88 52.30 -16.35
C ASP A 858 18.64 52.82 -15.60
N VAL A 859 17.47 52.17 -15.81
CA VAL A 859 16.23 52.56 -15.14
C VAL A 859 16.31 52.37 -13.62
N MET A 860 16.93 51.31 -13.15
CA MET A 860 16.99 50.99 -11.72
C MET A 860 18.25 51.56 -11.02
N GLY A 861 19.10 52.25 -11.74
CA GLY A 861 20.33 52.84 -11.22
C GLY A 861 21.30 51.82 -10.64
N ILE A 862 21.40 50.66 -11.30
CA ILE A 862 22.34 49.58 -10.93
C ILE A 862 23.55 49.69 -11.80
N ASN A 863 24.71 49.92 -11.19
CA ASN A 863 25.96 50.06 -11.92
C ASN A 863 26.63 48.70 -12.16
N ARG A 864 27.42 48.59 -13.27
CA ARG A 864 28.21 47.37 -13.57
C ARG A 864 29.07 46.88 -12.44
N GLU A 865 29.60 47.78 -11.64
CA GLU A 865 30.49 47.51 -10.49
C GLU A 865 29.76 46.74 -9.38
N GLU A 866 28.44 46.88 -9.28
CA GLU A 866 27.61 46.20 -8.30
C GLU A 866 27.32 44.72 -8.67
N LEU A 867 27.49 44.34 -9.96
CA LEU A 867 27.23 43.01 -10.47
C LEU A 867 28.49 42.13 -10.43
N LEU A 868 28.31 40.81 -10.56
CA LEU A 868 29.43 39.85 -10.69
C LEU A 868 30.26 40.19 -11.91
N ASN A 869 31.55 39.86 -11.87
CA ASN A 869 32.49 40.20 -12.95
C ASN A 869 32.23 39.39 -14.21
N GLU A 870 31.70 38.20 -14.08
CA GLU A 870 31.43 37.21 -15.11
C GLU A 870 30.14 37.52 -15.92
N VAL A 871 29.35 38.49 -15.51
CA VAL A 871 28.10 38.89 -16.19
C VAL A 871 28.43 39.76 -17.39
N SER A 872 27.88 39.40 -18.55
CA SER A 872 27.88 40.24 -19.74
C SER A 872 26.72 41.25 -19.70
N ILE A 873 26.87 42.36 -20.40
CA ILE A 873 25.79 43.36 -20.53
C ILE A 873 25.22 43.25 -21.92
N GLY A 874 23.90 43.17 -22.04
CA GLY A 874 23.24 43.05 -23.31
C GLY A 874 21.85 43.71 -23.33
N GLY A 875 21.31 43.93 -24.51
CA GLY A 875 19.93 44.36 -24.71
C GLY A 875 19.00 43.20 -25.03
N VAL A 876 17.75 43.52 -25.32
CA VAL A 876 16.74 42.55 -25.76
C VAL A 876 17.17 41.81 -27.00
N ALA A 877 17.82 42.48 -27.97
CA ALA A 877 18.32 41.84 -29.19
C ALA A 877 19.37 40.74 -28.91
N THR A 878 20.27 40.98 -27.94
CA THR A 878 21.24 39.97 -27.50
C THR A 878 20.56 38.73 -26.93
N TYR A 879 19.51 38.95 -26.14
CA TYR A 879 18.72 37.83 -25.61
C TYR A 879 17.94 37.10 -26.72
N MET A 880 17.30 37.83 -27.65
CA MET A 880 16.52 37.25 -28.76
C MET A 880 17.35 36.31 -29.64
N ASN A 881 18.60 36.72 -29.96
CA ASN A 881 19.50 35.84 -30.69
C ASN A 881 19.75 34.50 -29.95
N ARG A 882 19.94 34.53 -28.64
CA ARG A 882 20.09 33.30 -27.84
C ARG A 882 18.81 32.52 -27.79
N ALA A 883 17.66 33.20 -27.72
CA ALA A 883 16.34 32.59 -27.67
C ALA A 883 15.94 31.89 -28.98
N GLU A 884 16.37 32.41 -30.15
CA GLU A 884 16.15 31.78 -31.45
C GLU A 884 16.92 30.45 -31.57
N GLU A 885 18.12 30.38 -31.00
CA GLU A 885 18.95 29.17 -30.98
C GLU A 885 18.50 28.17 -29.91
N ALA A 886 17.58 28.55 -29.04
CA ALA A 886 17.13 27.74 -27.91
C ALA A 886 15.79 27.05 -28.22
N ASN A 887 15.65 25.83 -27.72
CA ASN A 887 14.40 25.10 -27.81
C ASN A 887 13.53 25.21 -26.53
N ILE A 888 14.04 25.81 -25.47
CA ILE A 888 13.31 26.17 -24.24
C ILE A 888 13.61 27.61 -23.86
N ASN A 889 12.57 28.42 -23.75
CA ASN A 889 12.62 29.81 -23.30
C ASN A 889 11.65 29.97 -22.13
N LEU A 890 12.15 30.26 -20.91
CA LEU A 890 11.33 30.43 -19.73
C LEU A 890 11.47 31.84 -19.16
N PHE A 891 10.34 32.40 -18.77
CA PHE A 891 10.24 33.68 -18.06
C PHE A 891 9.87 33.39 -16.58
N ILE A 892 10.70 33.83 -15.60
CA ILE A 892 10.59 33.50 -14.17
C ILE A 892 10.55 34.77 -13.31
#